data_54dac27de5831759b4c337747cfcc680
#
_entry.id   54dac27de5831759b4c337747cfcc680
#
_cell.length_a   1.000
_cell.length_b   1.000
_cell.length_c   1.000
_cell.angle_alpha   90.00
_cell.angle_beta   90.00
_cell.angle_gamma   90.00
#
_symmetry.space_group_name_H-M   'P 1'
#
loop_
_entity.id
_entity.type
_entity.pdbx_description
1 polymer ?
#
loop_
_entity_poly.entity_id
_entity_poly.type
_entity_poly.pdbx_seq_one_letter_code
_entity_poly.pdbx_strand_id
1 'polypeptide(L)'
;MSRYALEALLRPPVEFYSTVTAGCGALICLTQAPLLMLTPWQARLMACALMLLALRRGWQGWQIVRYQRNLLRLPRYALTSRKIPVSRQRLFLGKGFRWQPIHTQRLYDCLQPEAARRLHPGWCYRLARHIEKSSEHTLPGLARLLSADRWLNPVRPLPPVGGNPWLHGVELKECDVTLPLSERPGHTLVLGTTRVGKTRLAELLATQDIRRGEVVIVFDPKGDADLLKRLWTEAQHAGRGDRFILFHLAYPEISARYNAIGRFGRISEVASRLTGQLSGEGNSAAFREFAWRFVNIIARALVALGQRPDYQLISRHVVNIDALFIDYARIVLPRHNARAWEVVAQLAERVNDKNAPRHMQGRDPHVVALEQYLNAEKFYDPILDGLLSAVRYDKTYFDKIVASLLPLLEKLTTGTLAALLAPDYHDLDDARPILDWQQAIRQKAVVYVGLDALSDAVVAAAVGNSMFADLVSVAGHLYKFGLNEGLPGNSEKPPPVNLHCDEFNELMGEEFIPLVNKGGGAGIQVTAYTQTLSDIQARISSAPKTGQVVGNFNNLIMLRVRETATAELLTKQLPQVEVRSRQVSSGVTDTPGGINSFTSNTREQVITSNVPLLDTAALIQLPKGQAFALLEGGQLWKIRLPLPVADKHSPLPGSVAQLAEWMQARQQGQPE
;
A
#
# COMPACT_ATOMS: atom_id res chain seq x y z
N MET A 1 -20.66 -6.60 -26.74
CA MET A 1 -21.50 -7.68 -26.15
C MET A 1 -21.25 -8.94 -26.93
N SER A 2 -20.82 -10.05 -26.31
CA SER A 2 -20.78 -11.34 -27.00
C SER A 2 -22.24 -11.79 -27.21
N ARG A 3 -22.64 -11.91 -28.47
CA ARG A 3 -24.00 -12.29 -28.88
C ARG A 3 -24.34 -13.77 -28.63
N TYR A 4 -23.48 -14.52 -27.94
CA TYR A 4 -23.65 -15.94 -27.73
C TYR A 4 -24.17 -16.24 -26.32
N ALA A 5 -25.17 -17.10 -26.24
CA ALA A 5 -25.55 -17.73 -24.99
C ALA A 5 -24.33 -18.51 -24.44
N LEU A 6 -24.18 -18.56 -23.14
CA LEU A 6 -23.01 -19.12 -22.45
C LEU A 6 -22.75 -20.59 -22.76
N GLU A 7 -23.78 -21.38 -22.90
CA GLU A 7 -23.70 -22.74 -23.33
C GLU A 7 -22.93 -22.89 -24.66
N ALA A 8 -23.00 -21.89 -25.51
CA ALA A 8 -22.31 -21.90 -26.78
C ALA A 8 -20.77 -21.73 -26.66
N LEU A 9 -20.26 -21.19 -25.57
CA LEU A 9 -18.82 -20.96 -25.39
C LEU A 9 -18.10 -22.16 -24.75
N LEU A 10 -18.78 -22.99 -23.97
CA LEU A 10 -18.23 -24.17 -23.30
C LEU A 10 -18.41 -25.46 -24.08
N ARG A 11 -19.11 -25.43 -25.21
CA ARG A 11 -19.33 -26.58 -26.10
C ARG A 11 -18.15 -26.81 -27.07
N PRO A 12 -18.08 -27.99 -27.74
CA PRO A 12 -17.17 -28.19 -28.86
C PRO A 12 -17.42 -27.15 -29.97
N PRO A 13 -16.38 -26.64 -30.65
CA PRO A 13 -16.50 -25.66 -31.70
C PRO A 13 -17.00 -26.30 -33.02
N VAL A 14 -18.30 -26.62 -33.08
CA VAL A 14 -18.95 -27.23 -34.27
C VAL A 14 -18.88 -26.32 -35.50
N GLU A 15 -18.61 -25.04 -35.33
CA GLU A 15 -18.42 -24.08 -36.40
C GLU A 15 -17.26 -24.46 -37.34
N PHE A 16 -16.27 -25.20 -36.87
CA PHE A 16 -15.21 -25.71 -37.76
C PHE A 16 -15.70 -26.75 -38.74
N TYR A 17 -16.66 -27.61 -38.36
CA TYR A 17 -17.28 -28.51 -39.31
C TYR A 17 -18.01 -27.72 -40.43
N SER A 18 -18.76 -26.68 -40.05
CA SER A 18 -19.42 -25.79 -41.00
C SER A 18 -18.42 -25.02 -41.86
N THR A 19 -17.26 -24.67 -41.33
CA THR A 19 -16.17 -24.04 -42.07
C THR A 19 -15.62 -24.95 -43.14
N VAL A 20 -15.33 -26.22 -42.77
CA VAL A 20 -14.80 -27.22 -43.68
C VAL A 20 -15.84 -27.55 -44.78
N THR A 21 -17.07 -27.80 -44.41
CA THR A 21 -18.14 -28.13 -45.39
C THR A 21 -18.38 -26.96 -46.38
N ALA A 22 -18.45 -25.71 -45.89
CA ALA A 22 -18.59 -24.56 -46.76
C ALA A 22 -17.37 -24.32 -47.63
N GLY A 23 -16.13 -24.52 -47.10
CA GLY A 23 -14.90 -24.46 -47.86
C GLY A 23 -14.81 -25.53 -48.97
N CYS A 24 -15.16 -26.78 -48.65
CA CYS A 24 -15.25 -27.84 -49.67
C CYS A 24 -16.32 -27.52 -50.72
N GLY A 25 -17.49 -27.04 -50.34
CA GLY A 25 -18.51 -26.60 -51.27
C GLY A 25 -18.06 -25.46 -52.19
N ALA A 26 -17.32 -24.49 -51.65
CA ALA A 26 -16.74 -23.43 -52.47
C ALA A 26 -15.71 -23.94 -53.49
N LEU A 27 -14.85 -24.94 -53.04
CA LEU A 27 -13.88 -25.58 -53.94
C LEU A 27 -14.55 -26.37 -55.05
N ILE A 28 -15.60 -27.13 -54.74
CA ILE A 28 -16.38 -27.89 -55.74
C ILE A 28 -17.02 -26.92 -56.71
N CYS A 29 -17.64 -25.83 -56.28
CA CYS A 29 -18.18 -24.83 -57.19
C CYS A 29 -17.15 -24.24 -58.13
N LEU A 30 -15.87 -24.05 -57.69
CA LEU A 30 -14.80 -23.51 -58.53
C LEU A 30 -14.22 -24.52 -59.51
N THR A 31 -14.07 -25.80 -59.08
CA THR A 31 -13.38 -26.79 -59.85
C THR A 31 -14.32 -27.67 -60.72
N GLN A 32 -15.56 -27.85 -60.31
CA GLN A 32 -16.52 -28.76 -60.90
C GLN A 32 -17.87 -28.09 -61.20
N ALA A 33 -17.83 -26.81 -61.67
CA ALA A 33 -19.02 -26.04 -61.99
C ALA A 33 -19.98 -26.77 -63.00
N PRO A 34 -19.47 -27.51 -64.06
CA PRO A 34 -20.31 -28.20 -64.98
C PRO A 34 -21.12 -29.34 -64.34
N LEU A 35 -20.52 -30.06 -63.34
CA LEU A 35 -21.25 -31.13 -62.60
C LEU A 35 -22.45 -30.59 -61.80
N LEU A 36 -22.39 -29.33 -61.42
CA LEU A 36 -23.47 -28.68 -60.68
C LEU A 36 -24.45 -27.96 -61.62
N MET A 37 -24.31 -28.10 -62.92
CA MET A 37 -25.11 -27.41 -63.99
C MET A 37 -25.14 -25.86 -63.80
N LEU A 38 -24.03 -25.27 -63.27
CA LEU A 38 -23.94 -23.87 -63.00
C LEU A 38 -23.16 -23.16 -64.12
N THR A 39 -23.59 -21.96 -64.52
CA THR A 39 -22.77 -21.10 -65.40
C THR A 39 -21.52 -20.63 -64.66
N PRO A 40 -20.40 -20.36 -65.34
CA PRO A 40 -19.12 -19.96 -64.67
C PRO A 40 -19.26 -18.75 -63.75
N TRP A 41 -20.16 -17.82 -64.08
CA TRP A 41 -20.43 -16.66 -63.26
C TRP A 41 -21.20 -17.02 -62.00
N GLN A 42 -22.24 -17.86 -62.07
CA GLN A 42 -23.02 -18.34 -60.94
C GLN A 42 -22.15 -19.20 -60.00
N ALA A 43 -21.28 -20.06 -60.56
CA ALA A 43 -20.33 -20.87 -59.78
C ALA A 43 -19.35 -19.98 -58.99
N ARG A 44 -18.83 -18.93 -59.59
CA ARG A 44 -17.95 -17.97 -58.89
C ARG A 44 -18.70 -17.23 -57.78
N LEU A 45 -19.91 -16.79 -58.04
CA LEU A 45 -20.71 -16.09 -57.05
C LEU A 45 -21.06 -16.98 -55.86
N MET A 46 -21.49 -18.23 -56.10
CA MET A 46 -21.71 -19.25 -55.05
C MET A 46 -20.41 -19.57 -54.28
N ALA A 47 -19.30 -19.73 -54.96
CA ALA A 47 -18.03 -19.98 -54.30
C ALA A 47 -17.64 -18.80 -53.38
N CYS A 48 -17.81 -17.55 -53.81
CA CYS A 48 -17.58 -16.37 -52.98
C CYS A 48 -18.51 -16.36 -51.76
N ALA A 49 -19.79 -16.63 -51.93
CA ALA A 49 -20.73 -16.67 -50.82
C ALA A 49 -20.38 -17.77 -49.79
N LEU A 50 -20.04 -18.95 -50.27
CA LEU A 50 -19.60 -20.07 -49.41
C LEU A 50 -18.28 -19.80 -48.74
N MET A 51 -17.32 -19.14 -49.41
CA MET A 51 -16.06 -18.72 -48.80
C MET A 51 -16.28 -17.68 -47.68
N LEU A 52 -17.13 -16.68 -47.92
CA LEU A 52 -17.53 -15.71 -46.90
C LEU A 52 -18.20 -16.39 -45.70
N LEU A 53 -19.05 -17.39 -45.94
CA LEU A 53 -19.66 -18.19 -44.89
C LEU A 53 -18.60 -18.99 -44.13
N ALA A 54 -17.67 -19.64 -44.83
CA ALA A 54 -16.56 -20.38 -44.21
C ALA A 54 -15.70 -19.48 -43.33
N LEU A 55 -15.29 -18.30 -43.84
CA LEU A 55 -14.53 -17.32 -43.04
C LEU A 55 -15.29 -16.86 -41.81
N ARG A 56 -16.57 -16.56 -41.95
CA ARG A 56 -17.42 -16.16 -40.81
C ARG A 56 -17.51 -17.27 -39.77
N ARG A 57 -17.77 -18.51 -40.19
CA ARG A 57 -17.86 -19.68 -39.29
C ARG A 57 -16.52 -20.00 -38.66
N GLY A 58 -15.44 -19.95 -39.40
CA GLY A 58 -14.08 -20.13 -38.89
C GLY A 58 -13.74 -19.11 -37.80
N TRP A 59 -14.10 -17.85 -38.03
CA TRP A 59 -13.94 -16.81 -37.03
C TRP A 59 -14.74 -17.08 -35.75
N GLN A 60 -15.99 -17.54 -35.88
CA GLN A 60 -16.82 -17.91 -34.73
C GLN A 60 -16.22 -19.08 -33.96
N GLY A 61 -15.78 -20.13 -34.65
CA GLY A 61 -15.10 -21.27 -34.03
C GLY A 61 -13.81 -20.86 -33.32
N TRP A 62 -13.03 -19.98 -33.94
CA TRP A 62 -11.81 -19.43 -33.33
C TRP A 62 -12.11 -18.64 -32.02
N GLN A 63 -13.19 -17.86 -31.98
CA GLN A 63 -13.58 -17.16 -30.76
C GLN A 63 -13.89 -18.14 -29.61
N ILE A 64 -14.57 -19.25 -29.88
CA ILE A 64 -14.86 -20.30 -28.89
C ILE A 64 -13.56 -20.94 -28.40
N VAL A 65 -12.67 -21.34 -29.28
CA VAL A 65 -11.36 -21.92 -28.91
C VAL A 65 -10.54 -20.94 -28.11
N ARG A 66 -10.51 -19.66 -28.51
CA ARG A 66 -9.80 -18.61 -27.80
C ARG A 66 -10.39 -18.43 -26.38
N TYR A 67 -11.71 -18.44 -26.23
CA TYR A 67 -12.35 -18.36 -24.93
C TYR A 67 -11.97 -19.54 -24.04
N GLN A 68 -12.13 -20.78 -24.51
CA GLN A 68 -11.77 -21.98 -23.77
C GLN A 68 -10.29 -22.01 -23.37
N ARG A 69 -9.42 -21.52 -24.24
CA ARG A 69 -7.98 -21.41 -23.95
C ARG A 69 -7.69 -20.37 -22.88
N ASN A 70 -8.38 -19.23 -22.91
CA ASN A 70 -8.23 -18.17 -21.89
C ASN A 70 -8.67 -18.62 -20.50
N LEU A 71 -9.65 -19.55 -20.40
CA LEU A 71 -10.05 -20.10 -19.12
C LEU A 71 -8.91 -20.86 -18.44
N LEU A 72 -8.02 -21.49 -19.21
CA LEU A 72 -6.86 -22.23 -18.70
C LEU A 72 -5.63 -21.35 -18.57
N ARG A 73 -5.41 -20.46 -19.53
CA ARG A 73 -4.18 -19.69 -19.65
C ARG A 73 -4.43 -18.35 -20.31
N LEU A 74 -4.23 -17.30 -19.55
CA LEU A 74 -4.26 -15.93 -20.08
C LEU A 74 -3.01 -15.63 -20.92
N PRO A 75 -3.13 -14.79 -21.96
CA PRO A 75 -1.98 -14.26 -22.68
C PRO A 75 -1.03 -13.55 -21.72
N ARG A 76 0.29 -13.64 -21.95
CA ARG A 76 1.27 -12.92 -21.15
C ARG A 76 1.05 -11.42 -21.29
N TYR A 77 0.88 -10.73 -20.15
CA TYR A 77 0.77 -9.28 -20.10
C TYR A 77 1.96 -8.73 -19.33
N ALA A 78 2.86 -8.04 -20.01
CA ALA A 78 4.08 -7.50 -19.44
C ALA A 78 4.33 -6.11 -20.03
N LEU A 79 4.77 -5.19 -19.16
CA LEU A 79 5.15 -3.83 -19.54
C LEU A 79 6.55 -3.51 -19.03
N THR A 80 7.33 -2.83 -19.86
CA THR A 80 8.51 -2.11 -19.40
C THR A 80 8.05 -0.82 -18.73
N SER A 81 8.85 -0.28 -17.83
CA SER A 81 8.50 0.95 -17.13
C SER A 81 8.13 2.07 -18.11
N ARG A 82 8.89 2.28 -19.17
CA ARG A 82 8.62 3.32 -20.19
C ARG A 82 7.26 3.20 -20.88
N LYS A 83 6.69 1.99 -20.96
CA LYS A 83 5.39 1.73 -21.59
C LYS A 83 4.20 1.87 -20.63
N ILE A 84 4.42 2.21 -19.38
CA ILE A 84 3.33 2.49 -18.44
C ILE A 84 2.60 3.75 -18.92
N PRO A 85 1.28 3.67 -19.18
CA PRO A 85 0.50 4.84 -19.59
C PRO A 85 0.47 5.88 -18.47
N VAL A 86 0.76 7.14 -18.80
CA VAL A 86 0.67 8.26 -17.87
C VAL A 86 -0.32 9.26 -18.40
N SER A 87 -1.34 9.59 -17.63
CA SER A 87 -2.39 10.55 -17.99
C SER A 87 -2.47 11.66 -16.94
N ARG A 88 -2.84 12.86 -17.37
CA ARG A 88 -3.11 14.00 -16.47
C ARG A 88 -4.50 13.96 -15.83
N GLN A 89 -5.36 13.04 -16.23
CA GLN A 89 -6.74 12.95 -15.73
C GLN A 89 -7.05 11.61 -15.06
N ARG A 90 -6.34 10.54 -15.42
CA ARG A 90 -6.64 9.19 -14.98
C ARG A 90 -5.38 8.44 -14.55
N LEU A 91 -5.50 7.65 -13.51
CA LEU A 91 -4.46 6.75 -13.00
C LEU A 91 -4.69 5.35 -13.58
N PHE A 92 -3.70 4.80 -14.25
CA PHE A 92 -3.76 3.47 -14.83
C PHE A 92 -3.52 2.40 -13.77
N LEU A 93 -4.43 1.41 -13.68
CA LEU A 93 -4.36 0.32 -12.70
C LEU A 93 -3.96 -1.02 -13.34
N GLY A 94 -4.16 -1.19 -14.63
CA GLY A 94 -3.89 -2.44 -15.34
C GLY A 94 -4.88 -2.68 -16.46
N LYS A 95 -4.91 -3.90 -16.99
CA LYS A 95 -5.92 -4.34 -17.96
C LYS A 95 -7.00 -5.16 -17.30
N GLY A 96 -8.23 -5.01 -17.79
CA GLY A 96 -9.34 -5.77 -17.24
C GLY A 96 -10.67 -5.42 -17.85
N PHE A 97 -11.72 -5.59 -17.09
CA PHE A 97 -13.08 -5.33 -17.53
C PHE A 97 -13.98 -5.03 -16.34
N ARG A 98 -15.06 -4.31 -16.58
CA ARG A 98 -16.09 -4.07 -15.58
C ARG A 98 -16.86 -5.36 -15.33
N TRP A 99 -16.92 -5.80 -14.07
CA TRP A 99 -17.65 -7.00 -13.69
C TRP A 99 -19.16 -6.73 -13.69
N GLN A 100 -19.90 -7.56 -14.37
CA GLN A 100 -21.35 -7.45 -14.57
C GLN A 100 -22.03 -8.79 -14.29
N PRO A 101 -23.37 -8.87 -14.13
CA PRO A 101 -24.10 -10.11 -13.91
C PRO A 101 -23.77 -11.24 -14.90
N ILE A 102 -23.47 -10.88 -16.16
CA ILE A 102 -23.07 -11.85 -17.17
C ILE A 102 -21.77 -12.58 -16.82
N HIS A 103 -20.82 -11.93 -16.13
CA HIS A 103 -19.57 -12.56 -15.73
C HIS A 103 -19.79 -13.51 -14.55
N THR A 104 -20.71 -13.16 -13.65
CA THR A 104 -21.15 -14.03 -12.55
C THR A 104 -21.81 -15.28 -13.11
N GLN A 105 -22.72 -15.13 -14.09
CA GLN A 105 -23.32 -16.27 -14.79
C GLN A 105 -22.23 -17.17 -15.41
N ARG A 106 -21.28 -16.60 -16.15
CA ARG A 106 -20.16 -17.34 -16.76
C ARG A 106 -19.28 -18.05 -15.75
N LEU A 107 -19.09 -17.46 -14.57
CA LEU A 107 -18.37 -18.11 -13.49
C LEU A 107 -19.12 -19.35 -12.98
N TYR A 108 -20.44 -19.23 -12.78
CA TYR A 108 -21.27 -20.35 -12.38
C TYR A 108 -21.31 -21.47 -13.42
N ASP A 109 -21.35 -21.13 -14.69
CA ASP A 109 -21.28 -22.13 -15.76
C ASP A 109 -19.94 -22.87 -15.78
N CYS A 110 -18.83 -22.17 -15.46
CA CYS A 110 -17.52 -22.80 -15.29
C CYS A 110 -17.47 -23.79 -14.12
N LEU A 111 -18.31 -23.62 -13.09
CA LEU A 111 -18.36 -24.53 -11.94
C LEU A 111 -19.18 -25.80 -12.21
N GLN A 112 -19.91 -25.86 -13.33
CA GLN A 112 -20.68 -27.07 -13.68
C GLN A 112 -19.76 -28.25 -14.04
N PRO A 113 -20.14 -29.51 -13.71
CA PRO A 113 -19.32 -30.70 -13.98
C PRO A 113 -18.95 -30.88 -15.46
N GLU A 114 -19.82 -30.46 -16.37
CA GLU A 114 -19.60 -30.54 -17.81
C GLU A 114 -18.47 -29.59 -18.27
N ALA A 115 -18.30 -28.45 -17.61
CA ALA A 115 -17.23 -27.49 -17.89
C ALA A 115 -15.87 -27.96 -17.37
N ALA A 116 -15.82 -28.89 -16.41
CA ALA A 116 -14.59 -29.34 -15.76
C ALA A 116 -13.52 -29.82 -16.77
N ARG A 117 -13.96 -30.48 -17.86
CA ARG A 117 -13.06 -30.93 -18.94
C ARG A 117 -12.34 -29.76 -19.65
N ARG A 118 -12.91 -28.54 -19.62
CA ARG A 118 -12.36 -27.35 -20.26
C ARG A 118 -11.51 -26.51 -19.31
N LEU A 119 -11.68 -26.71 -18.00
CA LEU A 119 -10.95 -25.99 -16.95
C LEU A 119 -9.67 -26.68 -16.51
N HIS A 120 -9.51 -27.95 -16.86
CA HIS A 120 -8.32 -28.72 -16.52
C HIS A 120 -7.47 -29.04 -17.75
N PRO A 121 -6.14 -29.03 -17.60
CA PRO A 121 -5.25 -29.40 -18.70
C PRO A 121 -5.51 -30.82 -19.20
N GLY A 122 -5.49 -31.00 -20.52
CA GLY A 122 -5.71 -32.26 -21.15
C GLY A 122 -4.66 -33.35 -20.80
N TRP A 123 -4.89 -34.57 -21.20
CA TRP A 123 -4.01 -35.70 -20.90
C TRP A 123 -2.60 -35.52 -21.47
N CYS A 124 -2.45 -34.96 -22.67
CA CYS A 124 -1.15 -34.66 -23.28
C CYS A 124 -0.29 -33.75 -22.40
N TYR A 125 -0.90 -32.72 -21.80
CA TYR A 125 -0.21 -31.85 -20.90
C TYR A 125 0.24 -32.57 -19.63
N ARG A 126 -0.63 -33.39 -19.05
CA ARG A 126 -0.31 -34.19 -17.84
C ARG A 126 0.82 -35.17 -18.12
N LEU A 127 0.77 -35.86 -19.27
CA LEU A 127 1.84 -36.75 -19.72
C LEU A 127 3.17 -36.00 -19.91
N ALA A 128 3.15 -34.83 -20.56
CA ALA A 128 4.36 -34.01 -20.73
C ALA A 128 4.96 -33.59 -19.39
N ARG A 129 4.15 -33.18 -18.41
CA ARG A 129 4.60 -32.85 -17.03
C ARG A 129 5.15 -34.09 -16.30
N HIS A 130 4.58 -35.25 -16.52
CA HIS A 130 5.09 -36.50 -15.95
C HIS A 130 6.45 -36.88 -16.55
N ILE A 131 6.59 -36.82 -17.88
CA ILE A 131 7.87 -37.06 -18.57
C ILE A 131 8.91 -36.06 -18.15
N GLU A 132 8.59 -34.75 -18.05
CA GLU A 132 9.49 -33.72 -17.57
C GLU A 132 10.07 -34.07 -16.20
N LYS A 133 9.18 -34.41 -15.24
CA LYS A 133 9.58 -34.76 -13.88
C LYS A 133 10.45 -36.02 -13.82
N SER A 134 10.11 -37.06 -14.60
CA SER A 134 10.90 -38.32 -14.63
C SER A 134 12.21 -38.19 -15.39
N SER A 135 12.31 -37.26 -16.35
CA SER A 135 13.50 -37.04 -17.16
C SER A 135 14.42 -35.91 -16.65
N GLU A 136 14.05 -35.24 -15.54
CA GLU A 136 14.80 -34.10 -14.99
C GLU A 136 16.27 -34.44 -14.70
N HIS A 137 16.54 -35.65 -14.19
CA HIS A 137 17.88 -36.13 -13.88
C HIS A 137 18.52 -36.99 -15.00
N THR A 138 17.71 -37.73 -15.78
CA THR A 138 18.20 -38.66 -16.79
C THR A 138 18.42 -38.00 -18.15
N LEU A 139 17.55 -37.10 -18.58
CA LEU A 139 17.59 -36.43 -19.88
C LEU A 139 17.26 -34.93 -19.72
N PRO A 140 18.20 -34.13 -19.16
CA PRO A 140 17.96 -32.72 -18.84
C PRO A 140 17.65 -31.87 -20.09
N GLY A 141 18.08 -32.27 -21.27
CA GLY A 141 17.76 -31.61 -22.55
C GLY A 141 16.27 -31.71 -22.91
N LEU A 142 15.68 -32.91 -22.74
CA LEU A 142 14.27 -33.15 -22.98
C LEU A 142 13.40 -32.40 -21.94
N ALA A 143 13.78 -32.43 -20.67
CA ALA A 143 13.11 -31.70 -19.61
C ALA A 143 13.10 -30.19 -19.91
N ARG A 144 14.22 -29.58 -20.30
CA ARG A 144 14.31 -28.19 -20.73
C ARG A 144 13.43 -27.85 -21.93
N LEU A 145 13.33 -28.75 -22.91
CA LEU A 145 12.50 -28.55 -24.10
C LEU A 145 10.99 -28.57 -23.72
N LEU A 146 10.58 -29.50 -22.88
CA LEU A 146 9.18 -29.60 -22.41
C LEU A 146 8.82 -28.45 -21.46
N SER A 147 9.75 -27.98 -20.64
CA SER A 147 9.55 -26.84 -19.72
C SER A 147 9.67 -25.47 -20.37
N ALA A 148 10.18 -25.38 -21.62
CA ALA A 148 10.40 -24.11 -22.30
C ALA A 148 9.09 -23.33 -22.50
N ASP A 149 9.01 -22.10 -21.96
CA ASP A 149 7.87 -21.18 -22.14
C ASP A 149 7.96 -20.45 -23.51
N ARG A 150 8.02 -21.24 -24.59
CA ARG A 150 7.98 -20.74 -25.96
C ARG A 150 6.61 -20.91 -26.57
N TRP A 151 6.22 -19.99 -27.45
CA TRP A 151 4.89 -20.04 -28.10
C TRP A 151 4.69 -21.30 -28.96
N LEU A 152 5.76 -21.85 -29.49
CA LEU A 152 5.78 -23.11 -30.28
C LEU A 152 5.59 -24.37 -29.42
N ASN A 153 5.75 -24.27 -28.08
CA ASN A 153 5.56 -25.43 -27.22
C ASN A 153 4.07 -25.61 -26.86
N PRO A 154 3.35 -26.59 -27.43
CA PRO A 154 1.92 -26.80 -27.15
C PRO A 154 1.67 -27.27 -25.71
N VAL A 155 2.67 -27.92 -25.09
CA VAL A 155 2.60 -28.45 -23.72
C VAL A 155 3.37 -27.60 -22.70
N ARG A 156 3.66 -26.35 -23.04
CA ARG A 156 4.37 -25.42 -22.14
C ARG A 156 3.71 -25.34 -20.75
N PRO A 157 4.49 -25.20 -19.67
CA PRO A 157 3.97 -25.11 -18.31
C PRO A 157 2.96 -23.99 -18.16
N LEU A 158 1.96 -24.20 -17.31
CA LEU A 158 1.06 -23.12 -16.89
C LEU A 158 1.84 -22.12 -16.03
N PRO A 159 1.53 -20.82 -16.10
CA PRO A 159 2.17 -19.82 -15.27
C PRO A 159 2.02 -20.16 -13.78
N PRO A 160 3.08 -20.02 -12.95
CA PRO A 160 3.03 -20.34 -11.51
C PRO A 160 2.31 -19.27 -10.69
N VAL A 161 1.14 -18.83 -11.16
CA VAL A 161 0.36 -17.77 -10.52
C VAL A 161 -0.57 -18.28 -9.41
N GLY A 162 -0.86 -19.59 -9.43
CA GLY A 162 -1.83 -20.20 -8.52
C GLY A 162 -3.24 -19.66 -8.71
N GLY A 163 -4.20 -20.20 -7.97
CA GLY A 163 -5.61 -19.77 -8.07
C GLY A 163 -6.28 -20.22 -9.36
N ASN A 164 -7.45 -19.66 -9.64
CA ASN A 164 -8.29 -20.02 -10.76
C ASN A 164 -8.19 -19.03 -11.92
N PRO A 165 -7.48 -19.37 -13.02
CA PRO A 165 -7.32 -18.48 -14.17
C PRO A 165 -8.62 -18.04 -14.82
N TRP A 166 -9.66 -18.90 -14.77
CA TRP A 166 -10.96 -18.59 -15.35
C TRP A 166 -11.67 -17.40 -14.71
N LEU A 167 -11.32 -17.01 -13.47
CA LEU A 167 -11.84 -15.77 -12.86
C LEU A 167 -11.57 -14.52 -13.71
N HIS A 168 -10.59 -14.54 -14.55
CA HIS A 168 -10.33 -13.48 -15.53
C HIS A 168 -10.69 -13.92 -16.95
N GLY A 169 -10.51 -15.19 -17.25
CA GLY A 169 -10.75 -15.78 -18.56
C GLY A 169 -12.20 -15.76 -19.04
N VAL A 170 -13.16 -15.52 -18.13
CA VAL A 170 -14.60 -15.41 -18.46
C VAL A 170 -14.93 -14.24 -19.39
N GLU A 171 -14.04 -13.29 -19.58
CA GLU A 171 -14.18 -12.22 -20.55
C GLU A 171 -13.03 -12.25 -21.58
N LEU A 172 -13.40 -12.11 -22.86
CA LEU A 172 -12.45 -12.14 -23.98
C LEU A 172 -11.78 -10.81 -24.24
N LYS A 173 -12.49 -9.71 -23.89
CA LYS A 173 -12.05 -8.36 -24.18
C LYS A 173 -11.58 -7.67 -22.91
N GLU A 174 -10.31 -7.33 -22.87
CA GLU A 174 -9.75 -6.47 -21.85
C GLU A 174 -9.68 -5.03 -22.35
N CYS A 175 -9.93 -4.08 -21.46
CA CYS A 175 -9.65 -2.66 -21.64
C CYS A 175 -8.66 -2.17 -20.59
N ASP A 176 -8.12 -0.99 -20.77
CA ASP A 176 -7.33 -0.34 -19.75
C ASP A 176 -8.26 0.10 -18.60
N VAL A 177 -7.96 -0.36 -17.40
CA VAL A 177 -8.69 0.03 -16.19
C VAL A 177 -7.98 1.22 -15.56
N THR A 178 -8.71 2.28 -15.37
CA THR A 178 -8.18 3.55 -14.86
C THR A 178 -9.07 4.12 -13.77
N LEU A 179 -8.48 4.85 -12.83
CA LEU A 179 -9.17 5.62 -11.80
C LEU A 179 -9.06 7.11 -12.15
N PRO A 180 -10.16 7.90 -12.18
CA PRO A 180 -10.08 9.34 -12.30
C PRO A 180 -9.23 9.94 -11.16
N LEU A 181 -8.36 10.90 -11.46
CA LEU A 181 -7.54 11.55 -10.45
C LEU A 181 -8.39 12.37 -9.45
N SER A 182 -9.59 12.82 -9.88
CA SER A 182 -10.56 13.47 -9.00
C SER A 182 -11.08 12.58 -7.87
N GLU A 183 -11.01 11.25 -8.03
CA GLU A 183 -11.43 10.27 -7.00
C GLU A 183 -10.32 9.93 -5.99
N ARG A 184 -9.07 10.30 -6.27
CA ARG A 184 -7.93 9.99 -5.37
C ARG A 184 -7.98 10.69 -4.02
N PRO A 185 -8.50 11.93 -3.87
CA PRO A 185 -8.68 12.54 -2.54
C PRO A 185 -9.56 11.73 -1.60
N GLY A 186 -10.41 10.85 -2.12
CA GLY A 186 -11.19 9.87 -1.37
C GLY A 186 -10.40 8.63 -0.95
N HIS A 187 -9.08 8.66 -1.08
CA HIS A 187 -8.15 7.62 -0.66
C HIS A 187 -8.38 6.23 -1.29
N THR A 188 -7.38 5.38 -1.21
CA THR A 188 -7.42 4.02 -1.79
C THR A 188 -6.88 3.00 -0.78
N LEU A 189 -7.68 1.97 -0.47
CA LEU A 189 -7.26 0.84 0.33
C LEU A 189 -6.92 -0.35 -0.56
N VAL A 190 -5.74 -0.93 -0.38
CA VAL A 190 -5.25 -2.10 -1.12
C VAL A 190 -5.06 -3.26 -0.16
N LEU A 191 -5.84 -4.32 -0.33
CA LEU A 191 -5.81 -5.53 0.49
C LEU A 191 -5.24 -6.72 -0.30
N GLY A 192 -4.43 -7.53 0.36
CA GLY A 192 -3.92 -8.77 -0.24
C GLY A 192 -2.83 -9.42 0.57
N THR A 193 -2.75 -10.75 0.55
CA THR A 193 -1.71 -11.52 1.24
C THR A 193 -0.31 -11.22 0.72
N THR A 194 0.71 -11.80 1.33
CA THR A 194 2.10 -11.65 0.88
C THR A 194 2.32 -12.23 -0.52
N ARG A 195 3.20 -11.60 -1.32
CA ARG A 195 3.62 -12.06 -2.66
C ARG A 195 2.48 -12.20 -3.68
N VAL A 196 1.39 -11.48 -3.54
CA VAL A 196 0.28 -11.47 -4.51
C VAL A 196 0.33 -10.30 -5.50
N GLY A 197 1.21 -9.31 -5.27
CA GLY A 197 1.44 -8.20 -6.17
C GLY A 197 1.14 -6.81 -5.59
N LYS A 198 1.02 -6.64 -4.26
CA LYS A 198 0.84 -5.31 -3.62
C LYS A 198 1.95 -4.34 -4.00
N THR A 199 3.21 -4.71 -3.76
CA THR A 199 4.38 -3.88 -4.09
C THR A 199 4.44 -3.55 -5.59
N ARG A 200 4.02 -4.49 -6.47
CA ARG A 200 3.95 -4.22 -7.92
C ARG A 200 2.90 -3.19 -8.28
N LEU A 201 1.77 -3.20 -7.59
CA LEU A 201 0.77 -2.14 -7.73
C LEU A 201 1.31 -0.80 -7.20
N ALA A 202 1.98 -0.79 -6.06
CA ALA A 202 2.62 0.40 -5.51
C ALA A 202 3.65 1.00 -6.48
N GLU A 203 4.54 0.18 -7.05
CA GLU A 203 5.48 0.60 -8.10
C GLU A 203 4.76 1.20 -9.32
N LEU A 204 3.69 0.56 -9.78
CA LEU A 204 2.92 1.02 -10.94
C LEU A 204 2.29 2.40 -10.69
N LEU A 205 1.73 2.62 -9.51
CA LEU A 205 1.07 3.86 -9.14
C LEU A 205 2.10 4.97 -8.90
N ALA A 206 3.11 4.72 -8.06
CA ALA A 206 4.16 5.69 -7.75
C ALA A 206 4.96 6.13 -9.00
N THR A 207 5.25 5.21 -9.94
CA THR A 207 5.86 5.56 -11.23
C THR A 207 5.05 6.61 -11.99
N GLN A 208 3.74 6.47 -12.02
CA GLN A 208 2.86 7.43 -12.70
C GLN A 208 2.83 8.77 -11.97
N ASP A 209 2.80 8.74 -10.63
CA ASP A 209 2.79 9.93 -9.78
C ASP A 209 4.11 10.72 -9.96
N ILE A 210 5.26 10.03 -9.96
CA ILE A 210 6.57 10.63 -10.22
C ILE A 210 6.60 11.31 -11.59
N ARG A 211 6.14 10.63 -12.63
CA ARG A 211 6.16 11.14 -14.02
C ARG A 211 5.19 12.29 -14.27
N ARG A 212 4.12 12.40 -13.48
CA ARG A 212 3.22 13.56 -13.50
C ARG A 212 3.83 14.80 -12.85
N GLY A 213 4.93 14.66 -12.11
CA GLY A 213 5.55 15.77 -11.40
C GLY A 213 4.87 16.11 -10.07
N GLU A 214 4.09 15.19 -9.51
CA GLU A 214 3.42 15.34 -8.23
C GLU A 214 4.34 14.99 -7.05
N VAL A 215 3.98 15.40 -5.84
CA VAL A 215 4.69 14.96 -4.63
C VAL A 215 4.41 13.47 -4.42
N VAL A 216 5.47 12.70 -4.17
CA VAL A 216 5.35 11.26 -3.89
C VAL A 216 6.08 10.97 -2.60
N ILE A 217 5.36 10.41 -1.64
CA ILE A 217 5.90 9.97 -0.35
C ILE A 217 5.58 8.50 -0.18
N VAL A 218 6.60 7.68 0.02
CA VAL A 218 6.44 6.23 0.22
C VAL A 218 6.96 5.88 1.60
N PHE A 219 6.09 5.37 2.46
CA PHE A 219 6.45 4.75 3.73
C PHE A 219 6.52 3.24 3.54
N ASP A 220 7.66 2.67 3.84
CA ASP A 220 7.92 1.25 3.76
C ASP A 220 8.54 0.74 5.08
N PRO A 221 7.74 0.16 5.98
CA PRO A 221 8.23 -0.39 7.23
C PRO A 221 9.28 -1.47 7.07
N LYS A 222 9.24 -2.24 5.97
CA LYS A 222 10.21 -3.31 5.71
C LYS A 222 11.50 -2.83 5.09
N GLY A 223 11.47 -1.69 4.39
CA GLY A 223 12.63 -1.20 3.64
C GLY A 223 12.95 -2.05 2.40
N ASP A 224 11.96 -2.30 1.52
CA ASP A 224 12.14 -3.11 0.30
C ASP A 224 13.13 -2.44 -0.68
N ALA A 225 14.31 -3.03 -0.80
CA ALA A 225 15.37 -2.55 -1.67
C ALA A 225 14.95 -2.45 -3.14
N ASP A 226 14.07 -3.32 -3.62
CA ASP A 226 13.63 -3.29 -5.03
C ASP A 226 12.67 -2.13 -5.27
N LEU A 227 11.79 -1.82 -4.32
CA LEU A 227 10.92 -0.64 -4.38
C LEU A 227 11.75 0.65 -4.34
N LEU A 228 12.71 0.75 -3.43
CA LEU A 228 13.65 1.88 -3.34
C LEU A 228 14.38 2.12 -4.66
N LYS A 229 15.03 1.08 -5.20
CA LYS A 229 15.76 1.17 -6.46
C LYS A 229 14.87 1.61 -7.62
N ARG A 230 13.63 1.11 -7.65
CA ARG A 230 12.66 1.49 -8.68
C ARG A 230 12.29 2.97 -8.58
N LEU A 231 11.93 3.44 -7.40
CA LEU A 231 11.52 4.85 -7.19
C LEU A 231 12.65 5.82 -7.52
N TRP A 232 13.88 5.49 -7.10
CA TRP A 232 15.05 6.29 -7.44
C TRP A 232 15.26 6.36 -8.97
N THR A 233 15.25 5.21 -9.65
CA THR A 233 15.41 5.15 -11.10
C THR A 233 14.32 5.94 -11.84
N GLU A 234 13.07 5.84 -11.38
CA GLU A 234 11.96 6.59 -11.98
C GLU A 234 12.07 8.10 -11.73
N ALA A 235 12.58 8.50 -10.57
CA ALA A 235 12.87 9.92 -10.29
C ALA A 235 13.97 10.45 -11.22
N GLN A 236 15.01 9.66 -11.48
CA GLN A 236 16.05 10.02 -12.46
C GLN A 236 15.46 10.19 -13.87
N HIS A 237 14.66 9.22 -14.35
CA HIS A 237 14.02 9.28 -15.66
C HIS A 237 13.06 10.45 -15.82
N ALA A 238 12.45 10.89 -14.74
CA ALA A 238 11.56 12.05 -14.73
C ALA A 238 12.32 13.39 -14.61
N GLY A 239 13.67 13.38 -14.58
CA GLY A 239 14.50 14.58 -14.37
C GLY A 239 14.33 15.19 -12.97
N ARG A 240 13.99 14.36 -11.99
CA ARG A 240 13.70 14.77 -10.59
C ARG A 240 14.65 14.10 -9.60
N GLY A 241 15.78 13.64 -10.04
CA GLY A 241 16.73 12.98 -9.17
C GLY A 241 17.33 13.90 -8.10
N ASP A 242 17.43 15.21 -8.38
CA ASP A 242 17.80 16.26 -7.41
C ASP A 242 16.75 16.44 -6.29
N ARG A 243 15.53 16.00 -6.52
CA ARG A 243 14.40 16.06 -5.59
C ARG A 243 14.05 14.71 -4.98
N PHE A 244 14.93 13.73 -5.17
CA PHE A 244 14.77 12.43 -4.51
C PHE A 244 15.41 12.48 -3.11
N ILE A 245 14.60 12.21 -2.10
CA ILE A 245 15.03 12.22 -0.70
C ILE A 245 14.88 10.81 -0.15
N LEU A 246 15.98 10.24 0.32
CA LEU A 246 16.01 8.96 1.00
C LEU A 246 16.09 9.18 2.51
N PHE A 247 15.21 8.56 3.26
CA PHE A 247 15.34 8.36 4.69
C PHE A 247 15.24 6.85 4.96
N HIS A 248 16.28 6.24 5.53
CA HIS A 248 16.29 4.80 5.77
C HIS A 248 17.10 4.46 7.03
N LEU A 249 16.47 3.82 8.02
CA LEU A 249 17.11 3.54 9.32
C LEU A 249 18.29 2.57 9.20
N ALA A 250 18.26 1.64 8.23
CA ALA A 250 19.37 0.71 7.99
C ALA A 250 20.54 1.32 7.18
N TYR A 251 20.36 2.49 6.57
CA TYR A 251 21.38 3.15 5.75
C TYR A 251 21.53 4.63 6.14
N PRO A 252 21.94 4.93 7.40
CA PRO A 252 22.02 6.29 7.92
C PRO A 252 23.01 7.16 7.16
N GLU A 253 24.05 6.59 6.53
CA GLU A 253 25.11 7.32 5.84
C GLU A 253 24.62 8.06 4.58
N ILE A 254 23.60 7.54 3.93
CA ILE A 254 23.01 8.10 2.71
C ILE A 254 21.63 8.70 2.94
N SER A 255 21.14 8.62 4.15
CA SER A 255 19.80 9.08 4.52
C SER A 255 19.79 10.57 4.84
N ALA A 256 18.71 11.23 4.49
CA ALA A 256 18.40 12.55 4.97
C ALA A 256 18.26 12.55 6.50
N ARG A 257 18.82 13.55 7.16
CA ARG A 257 18.65 13.77 8.61
C ARG A 257 17.24 14.28 8.88
N TYR A 258 16.63 13.86 9.96
CA TYR A 258 15.24 14.23 10.26
C TYR A 258 14.96 14.36 11.75
N ASN A 259 14.44 15.51 12.17
CA ASN A 259 13.96 15.72 13.53
C ASN A 259 12.43 15.62 13.57
N ALA A 260 11.92 14.49 14.01
CA ALA A 260 10.48 14.20 14.03
C ALA A 260 9.66 15.05 15.02
N ILE A 261 10.30 15.62 16.03
CA ILE A 261 9.67 16.44 17.07
C ILE A 261 10.08 17.92 17.06
N GLY A 262 10.98 18.30 16.14
CA GLY A 262 11.53 19.65 16.07
C GLY A 262 10.61 20.66 15.39
N ARG A 263 9.56 20.22 14.72
CA ARG A 263 8.55 21.06 14.08
C ARG A 263 7.17 20.73 14.64
N PHE A 264 6.43 21.73 15.03
CA PHE A 264 5.10 21.57 15.62
C PHE A 264 4.25 22.81 15.39
N GLY A 265 2.94 22.65 15.26
CA GLY A 265 1.97 23.73 15.28
C GLY A 265 1.68 24.19 16.72
N ARG A 266 1.67 23.23 17.64
CA ARG A 266 1.53 23.47 19.09
C ARG A 266 2.61 22.69 19.84
N ILE A 267 3.22 23.29 20.85
CA ILE A 267 4.29 22.65 21.64
C ILE A 267 3.87 21.29 22.22
N SER A 268 2.59 21.17 22.58
CA SER A 268 2.02 19.91 23.09
C SER A 268 2.13 18.72 22.11
N GLU A 269 2.27 18.98 20.81
CA GLU A 269 2.47 17.92 19.81
C GLU A 269 3.79 17.17 20.03
N VAL A 270 4.84 17.85 20.54
CA VAL A 270 6.13 17.23 20.88
C VAL A 270 5.92 16.08 21.86
N ALA A 271 5.19 16.35 22.95
CA ALA A 271 4.90 15.33 23.95
C ALA A 271 4.00 14.21 23.39
N SER A 272 2.98 14.56 22.60
CA SER A 272 2.06 13.58 22.01
C SER A 272 2.77 12.63 21.04
N ARG A 273 3.67 13.15 20.18
CA ARG A 273 4.44 12.34 19.21
C ARG A 273 5.36 11.33 19.91
N LEU A 274 5.96 11.72 21.03
CA LEU A 274 6.87 10.85 21.77
C LEU A 274 6.11 9.84 22.62
N THR A 275 5.13 10.29 23.42
CA THR A 275 4.42 9.43 24.38
C THR A 275 3.31 8.59 23.75
N GLY A 276 2.86 8.96 22.56
CA GLY A 276 1.91 8.14 21.77
C GLY A 276 2.43 6.74 21.42
N GLN A 277 3.73 6.50 21.56
CA GLN A 277 4.37 5.19 21.38
C GLN A 277 4.33 4.32 22.65
N LEU A 278 4.02 4.90 23.80
CA LEU A 278 3.90 4.17 25.04
C LEU A 278 2.54 3.47 25.13
N SER A 279 2.49 2.31 25.78
CA SER A 279 1.25 1.57 25.97
C SER A 279 0.22 2.43 26.71
N GLY A 280 -0.99 2.49 26.15
CA GLY A 280 -2.13 3.23 26.71
C GLY A 280 -3.21 2.33 27.30
N GLU A 281 -2.94 1.04 27.56
CA GLU A 281 -3.93 0.08 28.06
C GLU A 281 -3.82 -0.12 29.57
N GLY A 282 -4.97 -0.18 30.24
CA GLY A 282 -5.05 -0.45 31.67
C GLY A 282 -4.30 0.59 32.52
N ASN A 283 -3.54 0.11 33.51
CA ASN A 283 -2.74 0.97 34.40
C ASN A 283 -1.64 1.77 33.67
N SER A 284 -1.20 1.32 32.48
CA SER A 284 -0.18 2.01 31.68
C SER A 284 -0.67 3.35 31.13
N ALA A 285 -1.99 3.55 31.01
CA ALA A 285 -2.56 4.81 30.54
C ALA A 285 -2.19 5.99 31.48
N ALA A 286 -2.25 5.79 32.80
CA ALA A 286 -1.85 6.82 33.77
C ALA A 286 -0.37 7.18 33.63
N PHE A 287 0.51 6.19 33.42
CA PHE A 287 1.94 6.45 33.21
C PHE A 287 2.22 7.18 31.90
N ARG A 288 1.49 6.87 30.84
CA ARG A 288 1.57 7.61 29.56
C ARG A 288 1.19 9.08 29.75
N GLU A 289 0.13 9.37 30.48
CA GLU A 289 -0.30 10.76 30.76
C GLU A 289 0.73 11.53 31.62
N PHE A 290 1.36 10.87 32.58
CA PHE A 290 2.46 11.47 33.37
C PHE A 290 3.68 11.74 32.49
N ALA A 291 4.08 10.76 31.67
CA ALA A 291 5.18 10.95 30.73
C ALA A 291 4.89 12.09 29.75
N TRP A 292 3.64 12.20 29.25
CA TRP A 292 3.21 13.29 28.39
C TRP A 292 3.37 14.65 29.08
N ARG A 293 2.89 14.77 30.32
CA ARG A 293 3.01 16.01 31.09
C ARG A 293 4.47 16.38 31.29
N PHE A 294 5.32 15.43 31.63
CA PHE A 294 6.73 15.62 31.88
C PHE A 294 7.49 16.07 30.63
N VAL A 295 7.30 15.40 29.52
CA VAL A 295 7.88 15.78 28.22
C VAL A 295 7.37 17.15 27.76
N ASN A 296 6.09 17.45 27.98
CA ASN A 296 5.53 18.76 27.63
C ASN A 296 6.14 19.91 28.43
N ILE A 297 6.45 19.69 29.71
CA ILE A 297 7.15 20.69 30.56
C ILE A 297 8.56 20.92 29.98
N ILE A 298 9.31 19.86 29.68
CA ILE A 298 10.65 19.96 29.08
C ILE A 298 10.59 20.69 27.73
N ALA A 299 9.70 20.30 26.84
CA ALA A 299 9.56 20.91 25.52
C ALA A 299 9.24 22.40 25.61
N ARG A 300 8.35 22.81 26.51
CA ARG A 300 8.03 24.22 26.72
C ARG A 300 9.22 25.02 27.23
N ALA A 301 10.02 24.46 28.13
CA ALA A 301 11.22 25.10 28.65
C ALA A 301 12.29 25.23 27.56
N LEU A 302 12.56 24.16 26.78
CA LEU A 302 13.49 24.18 25.66
C LEU A 302 13.14 25.28 24.64
N VAL A 303 11.88 25.32 24.21
CA VAL A 303 11.41 26.32 23.23
C VAL A 303 11.52 27.71 23.76
N ALA A 304 11.22 27.95 25.05
CA ALA A 304 11.37 29.26 25.69
C ALA A 304 12.83 29.68 25.82
N LEU A 305 13.76 28.75 25.90
CA LEU A 305 15.21 28.97 25.82
C LEU A 305 15.74 29.17 24.38
N GLY A 306 14.85 29.11 23.36
CA GLY A 306 15.23 29.20 21.96
C GLY A 306 15.86 27.94 21.38
N GLN A 307 15.76 26.80 22.10
CA GLN A 307 16.27 25.51 21.67
C GLN A 307 15.17 24.73 20.95
N ARG A 308 15.52 24.10 19.83
CA ARG A 308 14.60 23.22 19.09
C ARG A 308 14.59 21.85 19.75
N PRO A 309 13.44 21.34 20.23
CA PRO A 309 13.38 20.00 20.82
C PRO A 309 13.83 18.92 19.84
N ASP A 310 14.62 17.99 20.31
CA ASP A 310 14.99 16.76 19.65
C ASP A 310 15.04 15.60 20.68
N TYR A 311 15.22 14.38 20.19
CA TYR A 311 15.24 13.20 21.09
C TYR A 311 16.41 13.23 22.08
N GLN A 312 17.56 13.77 21.70
CA GLN A 312 18.75 13.85 22.59
C GLN A 312 18.52 14.86 23.70
N LEU A 313 18.03 16.07 23.37
CA LEU A 313 17.73 17.11 24.35
C LEU A 313 16.63 16.65 25.31
N ILE A 314 15.56 16.03 24.80
CA ILE A 314 14.51 15.49 25.67
C ILE A 314 15.09 14.39 26.57
N SER A 315 15.86 13.42 26.05
CA SER A 315 16.48 12.35 26.82
C SER A 315 17.37 12.90 27.94
N ARG A 316 18.23 13.88 27.61
CA ARG A 316 19.13 14.54 28.57
C ARG A 316 18.36 15.14 29.73
N HIS A 317 17.26 15.84 29.47
CA HIS A 317 16.50 16.52 30.51
C HIS A 317 15.45 15.61 31.18
N VAL A 318 15.10 14.46 30.58
CA VAL A 318 14.38 13.41 31.29
C VAL A 318 15.25 12.79 32.37
N VAL A 319 16.54 12.60 32.12
CA VAL A 319 17.49 12.07 33.12
C VAL A 319 17.83 13.14 34.18
N ASN A 320 18.02 14.39 33.77
CA ASN A 320 18.41 15.49 34.66
C ASN A 320 17.63 16.76 34.36
N ILE A 321 16.47 16.89 35.00
CA ILE A 321 15.61 18.07 34.87
C ILE A 321 16.15 19.29 35.62
N ASP A 322 17.00 19.08 36.63
CA ASP A 322 17.54 20.13 37.49
C ASP A 322 18.32 21.18 36.67
N ALA A 323 19.14 20.71 35.72
CA ALA A 323 19.88 21.61 34.82
C ALA A 323 18.96 22.52 34.01
N LEU A 324 17.87 21.95 33.46
CA LEU A 324 16.91 22.73 32.67
C LEU A 324 16.17 23.76 33.52
N PHE A 325 15.82 23.40 34.77
CA PHE A 325 15.18 24.33 35.69
C PHE A 325 16.08 25.49 36.05
N ILE A 326 17.36 25.23 36.34
CA ILE A 326 18.38 26.26 36.62
C ILE A 326 18.57 27.17 35.41
N ASP A 327 18.77 26.61 34.23
CA ASP A 327 19.03 27.36 33.00
C ASP A 327 17.86 28.28 32.64
N TYR A 328 16.63 27.77 32.75
CA TYR A 328 15.42 28.54 32.51
C TYR A 328 15.23 29.65 33.55
N ALA A 329 15.41 29.34 34.84
CA ALA A 329 15.31 30.32 35.91
C ALA A 329 16.34 31.45 35.80
N ARG A 330 17.58 31.12 35.40
CA ARG A 330 18.66 32.06 35.19
C ARG A 330 18.31 33.14 34.15
N ILE A 331 17.51 32.81 33.15
CA ILE A 331 17.09 33.72 32.08
C ILE A 331 15.83 34.52 32.46
N VAL A 332 14.88 33.86 33.15
CA VAL A 332 13.55 34.46 33.40
C VAL A 332 13.54 35.33 34.66
N LEU A 333 14.19 34.91 35.76
CA LEU A 333 14.18 35.64 37.02
C LEU A 333 14.75 37.05 36.91
N PRO A 334 15.89 37.31 36.21
CA PRO A 334 16.43 38.67 36.06
C PRO A 334 15.50 39.61 35.28
N ARG A 335 14.61 39.09 34.43
CA ARG A 335 13.60 39.93 33.73
C ARG A 335 12.54 40.47 34.67
N HIS A 336 12.28 39.80 35.77
CA HIS A 336 11.33 40.25 36.81
C HIS A 336 12.03 41.08 37.85
N ASN A 337 13.19 40.63 38.38
CA ASN A 337 14.01 41.33 39.34
C ASN A 337 15.49 41.09 39.01
N ALA A 338 16.20 42.16 38.65
CA ALA A 338 17.60 42.12 38.21
C ALA A 338 18.54 41.42 39.20
N ARG A 339 18.24 41.44 40.50
CA ARG A 339 19.03 40.78 41.55
C ARG A 339 18.52 39.40 41.94
N ALA A 340 17.44 38.93 41.32
CA ALA A 340 16.81 37.66 41.70
C ALA A 340 17.80 36.49 41.65
N TRP A 341 18.62 36.40 40.64
CA TRP A 341 19.61 35.32 40.51
C TRP A 341 20.72 35.39 41.55
N GLU A 342 21.17 36.60 41.94
CA GLU A 342 22.14 36.80 43.02
C GLU A 342 21.60 36.29 44.35
N VAL A 343 20.33 36.59 44.65
CA VAL A 343 19.64 36.08 45.85
C VAL A 343 19.55 34.56 45.85
N VAL A 344 19.19 33.98 44.71
CA VAL A 344 19.14 32.49 44.55
C VAL A 344 20.53 31.89 44.76
N ALA A 345 21.59 32.46 44.19
CA ALA A 345 22.96 31.98 44.39
C ALA A 345 23.40 32.04 45.86
N GLN A 346 23.08 33.13 46.56
CA GLN A 346 23.37 33.26 47.99
C GLN A 346 22.58 32.26 48.85
N LEU A 347 21.33 32.00 48.47
CA LEU A 347 20.54 30.95 49.14
C LEU A 347 21.11 29.56 48.88
N ALA A 348 21.57 29.28 47.65
CA ALA A 348 22.17 27.99 47.28
C ALA A 348 23.46 27.66 48.10
N GLU A 349 24.30 28.70 48.38
CA GLU A 349 25.49 28.54 49.25
C GLU A 349 25.11 28.11 50.69
N ARG A 350 23.90 28.45 51.14
CA ARG A 350 23.42 28.13 52.50
C ARG A 350 22.62 26.78 52.58
N VAL A 351 22.30 26.22 51.42
CA VAL A 351 21.57 24.94 51.36
C VAL A 351 22.50 23.83 51.84
N ASN A 352 21.97 23.05 52.81
CA ASN A 352 22.62 21.81 53.27
C ASN A 352 21.59 20.67 53.18
N ASP A 353 21.97 19.48 52.75
CA ASP A 353 21.07 18.36 52.61
C ASP A 353 20.22 18.09 53.85
N LYS A 354 20.77 18.40 55.06
CA LYS A 354 20.06 18.26 56.33
C LYS A 354 18.90 19.26 56.49
N ASN A 355 19.00 20.42 55.83
CA ASN A 355 17.99 21.48 55.91
C ASN A 355 17.05 21.52 54.70
N ALA A 356 17.34 20.72 53.70
CA ALA A 356 16.46 20.60 52.52
C ALA A 356 15.15 19.85 52.83
N PRO A 357 14.02 20.30 52.28
CA PRO A 357 12.77 19.53 52.39
C PRO A 357 12.95 18.09 51.91
N ARG A 358 12.27 17.11 52.54
CA ARG A 358 12.44 15.69 52.24
C ARG A 358 12.34 15.36 50.74
N HIS A 359 11.45 16.03 49.99
CA HIS A 359 11.26 15.83 48.56
C HIS A 359 12.34 16.46 47.68
N MET A 360 13.24 17.30 48.29
CA MET A 360 14.34 17.98 47.60
C MET A 360 15.71 17.44 48.03
N GLN A 361 15.77 16.46 48.91
CA GLN A 361 17.07 15.86 49.36
C GLN A 361 17.77 15.19 48.20
N GLY A 362 19.07 15.47 48.04
CA GLY A 362 19.89 14.96 46.93
C GLY A 362 19.72 15.68 45.60
N ARG A 363 18.97 16.82 45.56
CA ARG A 363 18.87 17.71 44.42
C ARG A 363 19.99 18.77 44.44
N ASP A 364 20.20 19.40 43.27
CA ASP A 364 21.13 20.52 43.15
C ASP A 364 20.79 21.65 44.15
N PRO A 365 21.75 22.24 44.89
CA PRO A 365 21.51 23.31 45.85
C PRO A 365 20.77 24.53 45.23
N HIS A 366 21.03 24.86 43.98
CA HIS A 366 20.32 25.94 43.27
C HIS A 366 18.82 25.62 43.07
N VAL A 367 18.47 24.36 42.86
CA VAL A 367 17.08 23.93 42.72
C VAL A 367 16.32 24.11 44.03
N VAL A 368 16.94 23.76 45.15
CA VAL A 368 16.37 23.98 46.50
C VAL A 368 16.21 25.45 46.80
N ALA A 369 17.23 26.26 46.47
CA ALA A 369 17.21 27.72 46.61
C ALA A 369 16.14 28.37 45.73
N LEU A 370 15.97 27.88 44.50
CA LEU A 370 14.92 28.33 43.59
C LEU A 370 13.52 28.07 44.16
N GLU A 371 13.29 26.89 44.73
CA GLU A 371 12.00 26.58 45.40
C GLU A 371 11.73 27.58 46.54
N GLN A 372 12.72 27.82 47.41
CA GLN A 372 12.60 28.76 48.51
C GLN A 372 12.33 30.18 48.02
N TYR A 373 13.04 30.65 47.01
CA TYR A 373 12.87 31.96 46.42
C TYR A 373 11.49 32.15 45.80
N LEU A 374 11.03 31.17 44.97
CA LEU A 374 9.75 31.25 44.29
C LEU A 374 8.58 31.23 45.25
N ASN A 375 8.67 30.46 46.36
CA ASN A 375 7.65 30.44 47.42
C ASN A 375 7.61 31.74 48.21
N ALA A 376 8.76 32.42 48.45
CA ALA A 376 8.85 33.68 49.17
C ALA A 376 8.31 34.84 48.33
N GLU A 377 8.74 34.99 47.09
CA GLU A 377 8.35 36.08 46.20
C GLU A 377 6.98 35.94 45.57
N LYS A 378 6.34 34.75 45.69
CA LYS A 378 5.07 34.41 45.04
C LYS A 378 5.06 34.76 43.54
N PHE A 379 6.22 34.66 42.88
CA PHE A 379 6.33 34.89 41.46
C PHE A 379 5.73 33.70 40.68
N TYR A 380 4.86 34.01 39.72
CA TYR A 380 4.19 33.05 38.89
C TYR A 380 4.69 33.12 37.46
N ASP A 381 5.28 32.05 36.98
CA ASP A 381 5.54 31.78 35.57
C ASP A 381 5.12 30.36 35.25
N PRO A 382 4.30 30.15 34.19
CA PRO A 382 3.72 28.81 33.89
C PRO A 382 4.75 27.73 33.59
N ILE A 383 5.96 28.11 33.13
CA ILE A 383 7.03 27.15 32.81
C ILE A 383 7.84 26.85 34.08
N LEU A 384 8.16 27.87 34.89
CA LEU A 384 8.83 27.69 36.17
C LEU A 384 7.98 26.82 37.12
N ASP A 385 6.66 27.07 37.18
CA ASP A 385 5.75 26.26 37.98
C ASP A 385 5.66 24.81 37.49
N GLY A 386 5.68 24.63 36.17
CA GLY A 386 5.76 23.32 35.55
C GLY A 386 7.03 22.56 35.96
N LEU A 387 8.20 23.22 35.82
CA LEU A 387 9.49 22.65 36.20
C LEU A 387 9.58 22.39 37.70
N LEU A 388 9.13 23.33 38.54
CA LEU A 388 9.06 23.15 39.99
C LEU A 388 8.17 21.98 40.37
N SER A 389 7.00 21.85 39.75
CA SER A 389 6.11 20.70 39.92
C SER A 389 6.81 19.39 39.57
N ALA A 390 7.57 19.36 38.47
CA ALA A 390 8.31 18.18 38.05
C ALA A 390 9.44 17.79 39.01
N VAL A 391 10.16 18.77 39.55
CA VAL A 391 11.21 18.57 40.55
C VAL A 391 10.65 18.07 41.88
N ARG A 392 9.43 18.47 42.26
CA ARG A 392 8.74 18.04 43.48
C ARG A 392 8.18 16.61 43.43
N TYR A 393 8.19 15.93 42.28
CA TYR A 393 7.71 14.55 42.20
C TYR A 393 8.52 13.63 43.11
N ASP A 394 7.81 12.77 43.83
CA ASP A 394 8.42 11.69 44.60
C ASP A 394 9.30 10.82 43.69
N LYS A 395 10.46 10.42 44.20
CA LYS A 395 11.45 9.64 43.45
C LYS A 395 10.84 8.34 42.86
N THR A 396 9.95 7.71 43.63
CA THR A 396 9.28 6.47 43.16
C THR A 396 8.36 6.68 41.97
N TYR A 397 7.75 7.83 41.88
CA TYR A 397 6.93 8.25 40.74
C TYR A 397 7.79 8.59 39.53
N PHE A 398 8.87 9.31 39.76
CA PHE A 398 9.84 9.69 38.73
C PHE A 398 10.46 8.43 38.11
N ASP A 399 10.93 7.48 38.94
CA ASP A 399 11.51 6.20 38.49
C ASP A 399 10.55 5.41 37.60
N LYS A 400 9.24 5.44 37.83
CA LYS A 400 8.22 4.78 36.99
C LYS A 400 8.04 5.47 35.65
N ILE A 401 8.07 6.81 35.60
CA ILE A 401 7.99 7.58 34.34
C ILE A 401 9.24 7.30 33.50
N VAL A 402 10.40 7.38 34.14
CA VAL A 402 11.70 7.14 33.51
C VAL A 402 11.79 5.69 33.00
N ALA A 403 11.34 4.72 33.78
CA ALA A 403 11.36 3.30 33.40
C ALA A 403 10.54 2.99 32.14
N SER A 404 9.50 3.75 31.84
CA SER A 404 8.69 3.54 30.64
C SER A 404 9.21 4.34 29.41
N LEU A 405 9.71 5.56 29.61
CA LEU A 405 10.09 6.48 28.55
C LEU A 405 11.57 6.34 28.15
N LEU A 406 12.46 6.16 29.14
CA LEU A 406 13.91 6.16 28.90
C LEU A 406 14.38 5.06 27.96
N PRO A 407 13.91 3.81 28.04
CA PRO A 407 14.32 2.76 27.11
C PRO A 407 13.99 3.09 25.64
N LEU A 408 12.87 3.77 25.40
CA LEU A 408 12.51 4.24 24.06
C LEU A 408 13.47 5.34 23.60
N LEU A 409 13.72 6.32 24.46
CA LEU A 409 14.62 7.43 24.15
C LEU A 409 16.06 6.93 23.92
N GLU A 410 16.55 6.00 24.74
CA GLU A 410 17.87 5.37 24.58
C GLU A 410 17.99 4.71 23.20
N LYS A 411 16.99 3.93 22.78
CA LYS A 411 16.98 3.32 21.44
C LYS A 411 17.05 4.35 20.32
N LEU A 412 16.33 5.47 20.45
CA LEU A 412 16.28 6.53 19.43
C LEU A 412 17.53 7.42 19.43
N THR A 413 18.31 7.45 20.51
CA THR A 413 19.49 8.32 20.67
C THR A 413 20.82 7.56 20.69
N THR A 414 20.83 6.27 20.36
CA THR A 414 22.05 5.45 20.38
C THR A 414 22.65 5.30 18.98
N GLY A 415 23.99 5.35 18.92
CA GLY A 415 24.77 5.06 17.72
C GLY A 415 24.51 6.03 16.56
N THR A 416 24.47 5.51 15.34
CA THR A 416 24.27 6.29 14.10
C THR A 416 22.88 6.89 13.99
N LEU A 417 21.88 6.31 14.67
CA LEU A 417 20.52 6.82 14.70
C LEU A 417 20.43 8.18 15.41
N ALA A 418 21.28 8.43 16.41
CA ALA A 418 21.29 9.70 17.12
C ALA A 418 21.54 10.87 16.16
N ALA A 419 22.56 10.80 15.32
CA ALA A 419 22.88 11.83 14.33
C ALA A 419 21.83 11.94 13.21
N LEU A 420 21.11 10.83 12.93
CA LEU A 420 20.05 10.81 11.93
C LEU A 420 18.78 11.52 12.43
N LEU A 421 18.40 11.29 13.70
CA LEU A 421 17.13 11.74 14.29
C LEU A 421 17.24 13.04 15.11
N ALA A 422 18.46 13.47 15.43
CA ALA A 422 18.75 14.74 16.09
C ALA A 422 19.84 15.51 15.31
N PRO A 423 19.48 16.04 14.11
CA PRO A 423 20.45 16.72 13.26
C PRO A 423 20.98 17.99 13.93
N ASP A 424 22.31 18.17 13.91
CA ASP A 424 22.90 19.45 14.20
C ASP A 424 22.70 20.37 12.98
N TYR A 425 21.91 21.43 13.16
CA TYR A 425 21.60 22.41 12.11
C TYR A 425 22.74 23.37 11.83
N HIS A 426 23.78 23.41 12.68
CA HIS A 426 24.97 24.23 12.54
C HIS A 426 26.16 23.49 11.93
N ASP A 427 26.06 22.17 11.83
CA ASP A 427 27.06 21.33 11.17
C ASP A 427 26.94 21.48 9.65
N LEU A 428 27.83 22.27 9.06
CA LEU A 428 27.95 22.50 7.62
C LEU A 428 28.78 21.42 6.91
N ASP A 429 29.51 20.60 7.66
CA ASP A 429 30.37 19.56 7.10
C ASP A 429 29.56 18.31 6.74
N ASP A 430 28.39 18.12 7.35
CA ASP A 430 27.50 17.03 7.00
C ASP A 430 26.67 17.33 5.74
N ALA A 431 27.10 16.78 4.62
CA ALA A 431 26.47 16.97 3.31
C ALA A 431 25.08 16.32 3.16
N ARG A 432 24.65 15.49 4.15
CA ARG A 432 23.33 14.84 4.09
C ARG A 432 22.22 15.87 4.21
N PRO A 433 21.19 15.82 3.34
CA PRO A 433 20.10 16.77 3.41
C PRO A 433 19.29 16.61 4.70
N ILE A 434 18.60 17.67 5.10
CA ILE A 434 17.63 17.63 6.19
C ILE A 434 16.23 17.52 5.57
N LEU A 435 15.48 16.49 5.94
CA LEU A 435 14.11 16.30 5.51
C LEU A 435 13.20 17.28 6.26
N ASP A 436 12.52 18.13 5.53
CA ASP A 436 11.40 18.95 5.97
C ASP A 436 10.20 18.72 5.06
N TRP A 437 9.07 18.32 5.62
CA TRP A 437 7.88 17.99 4.84
C TRP A 437 7.31 19.15 4.04
N GLN A 438 7.33 20.37 4.59
CA GLN A 438 6.83 21.55 3.88
C GLN A 438 7.70 21.87 2.68
N GLN A 439 9.02 21.80 2.84
CA GLN A 439 9.96 22.00 1.76
C GLN A 439 9.86 20.90 0.71
N ALA A 440 9.75 19.64 1.14
CA ALA A 440 9.56 18.49 0.25
C ALA A 440 8.29 18.64 -0.62
N ILE A 441 7.20 19.14 -0.01
CA ILE A 441 5.94 19.38 -0.75
C ILE A 441 6.10 20.56 -1.71
N ARG A 442 6.74 21.67 -1.30
CA ARG A 442 7.01 22.85 -2.16
C ARG A 442 7.86 22.48 -3.37
N GLN A 443 8.88 21.65 -3.18
CA GLN A 443 9.81 21.22 -4.23
C GLN A 443 9.24 20.09 -5.10
N LYS A 444 8.06 19.57 -4.75
CA LYS A 444 7.47 18.38 -5.38
C LYS A 444 8.43 17.21 -5.30
N ALA A 445 8.98 16.93 -4.14
CA ALA A 445 9.98 15.89 -3.92
C ALA A 445 9.39 14.47 -4.08
N VAL A 446 10.28 13.53 -4.33
CA VAL A 446 10.02 12.09 -4.24
C VAL A 446 10.75 11.60 -2.99
N VAL A 447 9.99 11.21 -1.97
CA VAL A 447 10.53 10.81 -0.66
C VAL A 447 10.29 9.32 -0.45
N TYR A 448 11.35 8.60 -0.11
CA TYR A 448 11.26 7.21 0.33
C TYR A 448 11.68 7.11 1.80
N VAL A 449 10.80 6.52 2.61
CA VAL A 449 11.00 6.31 4.05
C VAL A 449 11.04 4.80 4.32
N GLY A 450 12.23 4.26 4.51
CA GLY A 450 12.48 2.86 4.91
C GLY A 450 12.74 2.77 6.41
N LEU A 451 11.90 2.04 7.14
CA LEU A 451 11.95 2.03 8.60
C LEU A 451 12.65 0.80 9.19
N ASP A 452 12.98 -0.19 8.36
CA ASP A 452 13.70 -1.41 8.77
C ASP A 452 13.09 -2.12 10.01
N ALA A 453 11.77 -2.27 10.01
CA ALA A 453 11.03 -2.87 11.12
C ALA A 453 11.43 -4.33 11.42
N LEU A 454 12.14 -4.99 10.50
CA LEU A 454 12.68 -6.34 10.71
C LEU A 454 13.84 -6.35 11.70
N SER A 455 14.61 -5.25 11.78
CA SER A 455 15.74 -5.12 12.72
C SER A 455 15.27 -4.66 14.12
N ASP A 456 14.46 -3.59 14.19
CA ASP A 456 13.81 -3.14 15.44
C ASP A 456 12.43 -2.53 15.16
N ALA A 457 11.39 -3.33 15.40
CA ALA A 457 10.00 -2.91 15.18
C ALA A 457 9.56 -1.75 16.09
N VAL A 458 10.15 -1.61 17.29
CA VAL A 458 9.81 -0.54 18.24
C VAL A 458 10.34 0.81 17.73
N VAL A 459 11.60 0.85 17.30
CA VAL A 459 12.20 2.05 16.71
C VAL A 459 11.47 2.43 15.41
N ALA A 460 11.23 1.46 14.53
CA ALA A 460 10.52 1.67 13.28
C ALA A 460 9.13 2.29 13.50
N ALA A 461 8.36 1.74 14.44
CA ALA A 461 7.04 2.26 14.78
C ALA A 461 7.12 3.67 15.39
N ALA A 462 8.07 3.91 16.32
CA ALA A 462 8.22 5.21 16.96
C ALA A 462 8.58 6.30 15.96
N VAL A 463 9.56 6.05 15.10
CA VAL A 463 9.98 7.01 14.06
C VAL A 463 8.87 7.20 13.04
N GLY A 464 8.30 6.12 12.50
CA GLY A 464 7.25 6.17 11.50
C GLY A 464 6.02 6.94 11.97
N ASN A 465 5.52 6.64 13.17
CA ASN A 465 4.37 7.34 13.74
C ASN A 465 4.67 8.82 14.01
N SER A 466 5.88 9.15 14.49
CA SER A 466 6.27 10.55 14.69
C SER A 466 6.37 11.32 13.37
N MET A 467 6.89 10.69 12.31
CA MET A 467 6.92 11.25 10.95
C MET A 467 5.51 11.46 10.40
N PHE A 468 4.61 10.52 10.64
CA PHE A 468 3.20 10.65 10.26
C PHE A 468 2.51 11.79 10.98
N ALA A 469 2.68 11.90 12.29
CA ALA A 469 2.11 12.98 13.07
C ALA A 469 2.61 14.37 12.61
N ASP A 470 3.89 14.46 12.26
CA ASP A 470 4.46 15.68 11.68
C ASP A 470 3.84 16.00 10.30
N LEU A 471 3.68 15.00 9.44
CA LEU A 471 3.02 15.16 8.14
C LEU A 471 1.56 15.61 8.29
N VAL A 472 0.82 15.09 9.28
CA VAL A 472 -0.55 15.52 9.62
C VAL A 472 -0.56 17.00 10.06
N SER A 473 0.39 17.40 10.90
CA SER A 473 0.53 18.80 11.34
C SER A 473 0.79 19.72 10.15
N VAL A 474 1.70 19.34 9.24
CA VAL A 474 1.98 20.06 7.99
C VAL A 474 0.75 20.12 7.09
N ALA A 475 0.00 19.01 6.95
CA ALA A 475 -1.26 18.99 6.21
C ALA A 475 -2.29 19.98 6.77
N GLY A 476 -2.43 20.01 8.10
CA GLY A 476 -3.30 20.98 8.79
C GLY A 476 -2.86 22.42 8.58
N HIS A 477 -1.55 22.69 8.53
CA HIS A 477 -1.00 24.01 8.22
C HIS A 477 -1.28 24.42 6.77
N LEU A 478 -1.02 23.52 5.81
CA LEU A 478 -1.28 23.74 4.39
C LEU A 478 -2.77 23.98 4.10
N TYR A 479 -3.65 23.25 4.79
CA TYR A 479 -5.09 23.46 4.66
C TYR A 479 -5.55 24.84 5.11
N LYS A 480 -4.94 25.40 6.18
CA LYS A 480 -5.31 26.70 6.75
C LYS A 480 -4.66 27.87 6.03
N PHE A 481 -3.38 27.76 5.71
CA PHE A 481 -2.57 28.88 5.26
C PHE A 481 -2.05 28.75 3.82
N GLY A 482 -2.27 27.60 3.19
CA GLY A 482 -1.73 27.30 1.86
C GLY A 482 -0.20 27.20 1.85
N LEU A 483 0.39 27.17 0.65
CA LEU A 483 1.85 27.10 0.48
C LEU A 483 2.56 28.43 0.85
N ASN A 484 1.87 29.55 0.72
CA ASN A 484 2.42 30.89 0.90
C ASN A 484 2.17 31.48 2.30
N GLU A 485 1.82 30.65 3.27
CA GLU A 485 1.64 31.04 4.68
C GLU A 485 0.65 32.20 4.90
N GLY A 486 -0.37 32.31 4.04
CA GLY A 486 -1.36 33.38 4.10
C GLY A 486 -0.91 34.71 3.53
N LEU A 487 0.31 34.82 2.99
CA LEU A 487 0.79 36.04 2.34
C LEU A 487 0.04 36.28 1.02
N PRO A 488 -0.29 37.55 0.69
CA PRO A 488 -0.87 37.88 -0.58
C PRO A 488 0.10 37.58 -1.73
N GLY A 489 -0.27 36.71 -2.62
CA GLY A 489 0.52 36.24 -3.75
C GLY A 489 -0.26 35.21 -4.52
N ASN A 490 0.33 34.59 -5.54
CA ASN A 490 -0.33 33.54 -6.31
C ASN A 490 -0.93 32.49 -5.38
N SER A 491 -2.25 32.38 -5.36
CA SER A 491 -2.99 31.34 -4.67
C SER A 491 -2.89 30.01 -5.44
N GLU A 492 -1.65 29.56 -5.65
CA GLU A 492 -1.45 28.21 -6.23
C GLU A 492 -1.99 27.18 -5.24
N LYS A 493 -2.89 26.36 -5.73
CA LYS A 493 -3.38 25.20 -4.97
C LYS A 493 -2.18 24.33 -4.61
N PRO A 494 -2.13 23.80 -3.37
CA PRO A 494 -1.07 22.87 -3.00
C PRO A 494 -0.99 21.73 -4.03
N PRO A 495 0.22 21.31 -4.44
CA PRO A 495 0.36 20.20 -5.34
C PRO A 495 -0.22 18.94 -4.68
N PRO A 496 -0.81 18.02 -5.47
CA PRO A 496 -1.25 16.74 -4.92
C PRO A 496 -0.09 15.99 -4.26
N VAL A 497 -0.32 15.53 -3.04
CA VAL A 497 0.64 14.73 -2.27
C VAL A 497 0.17 13.28 -2.29
N ASN A 498 0.85 12.44 -3.05
CA ASN A 498 0.55 11.02 -3.15
C ASN A 498 1.32 10.26 -2.08
N LEU A 499 0.61 9.85 -1.06
CA LEU A 499 1.13 9.14 0.09
C LEU A 499 0.86 7.64 -0.04
N HIS A 500 1.90 6.86 -0.28
CA HIS A 500 1.85 5.41 -0.35
C HIS A 500 2.37 4.82 0.97
N CYS A 501 1.53 4.07 1.67
CA CYS A 501 1.86 3.46 2.96
C CYS A 501 1.82 1.94 2.82
N ASP A 502 2.98 1.30 2.62
CA ASP A 502 3.05 -0.16 2.65
C ASP A 502 2.92 -0.64 4.12
N GLU A 503 2.27 -1.76 4.32
CA GLU A 503 1.95 -2.31 5.64
C GLU A 503 1.52 -1.24 6.65
N PHE A 504 0.55 -0.41 6.20
CA PHE A 504 0.15 0.78 6.96
C PHE A 504 -0.35 0.49 8.38
N ASN A 505 -0.80 -0.73 8.66
CA ASN A 505 -1.14 -1.20 9.99
C ASN A 505 0.04 -1.07 10.98
N GLU A 506 1.29 -1.19 10.53
CA GLU A 506 2.47 -0.97 11.37
C GLU A 506 2.71 0.52 11.68
N LEU A 507 2.30 1.38 10.76
CA LEU A 507 2.43 2.84 10.84
C LEU A 507 1.22 3.53 11.49
N MET A 508 0.17 2.78 11.81
CA MET A 508 -1.07 3.32 12.32
C MET A 508 -0.93 3.72 13.80
N GLY A 509 -0.87 5.03 14.04
CA GLY A 509 -1.10 5.65 15.33
C GLY A 509 -2.44 6.36 15.38
N GLU A 510 -2.74 7.02 16.49
CA GLU A 510 -3.97 7.83 16.65
C GLU A 510 -4.06 8.97 15.61
N GLU A 511 -2.91 9.42 15.08
CA GLU A 511 -2.81 10.50 14.10
C GLU A 511 -3.21 10.09 12.67
N PHE A 512 -3.25 8.79 12.37
CA PHE A 512 -3.64 8.31 11.05
C PHE A 512 -5.12 8.58 10.75
N ILE A 513 -5.98 8.45 11.75
CA ILE A 513 -7.43 8.66 11.60
C ILE A 513 -7.76 10.09 11.15
N PRO A 514 -7.22 11.16 11.78
CA PRO A 514 -7.38 12.53 11.30
C PRO A 514 -6.84 12.74 9.88
N LEU A 515 -5.74 12.10 9.50
CA LEU A 515 -5.17 12.21 8.17
C LEU A 515 -6.14 11.70 7.09
N VAL A 516 -6.68 10.50 7.27
CA VAL A 516 -7.62 9.91 6.32
C VAL A 516 -8.96 10.68 6.29
N ASN A 517 -9.39 11.20 7.44
CA ASN A 517 -10.65 11.97 7.51
C ASN A 517 -10.56 13.36 6.87
N LYS A 518 -9.41 14.03 6.94
CA LYS A 518 -9.27 15.46 6.61
C LYS A 518 -8.18 15.75 5.57
N GLY A 519 -7.24 14.83 5.35
CA GLY A 519 -6.09 15.02 4.47
C GLY A 519 -6.45 15.28 3.02
N GLY A 520 -7.55 14.70 2.53
CA GLY A 520 -8.04 14.93 1.18
C GLY A 520 -8.29 16.41 0.87
N GLY A 521 -8.82 17.16 1.84
CA GLY A 521 -9.01 18.62 1.73
C GLY A 521 -7.69 19.41 1.66
N ALA A 522 -6.61 18.88 2.21
CA ALA A 522 -5.27 19.45 2.13
C ALA A 522 -4.48 18.99 0.89
N GLY A 523 -5.10 18.23 -0.02
CA GLY A 523 -4.45 17.68 -1.21
C GLY A 523 -3.66 16.39 -0.97
N ILE A 524 -3.76 15.77 0.22
CA ILE A 524 -3.11 14.49 0.51
C ILE A 524 -4.00 13.33 0.05
N GLN A 525 -3.43 12.46 -0.77
CA GLN A 525 -4.08 11.30 -1.37
C GLN A 525 -3.40 10.03 -0.86
N VAL A 526 -4.05 9.37 0.10
CA VAL A 526 -3.49 8.19 0.74
C VAL A 526 -3.81 6.93 -0.08
N THR A 527 -2.78 6.12 -0.36
CA THR A 527 -2.91 4.76 -0.83
C THR A 527 -2.30 3.84 0.22
N ALA A 528 -3.15 3.15 0.97
CA ALA A 528 -2.75 2.30 2.07
C ALA A 528 -2.76 0.82 1.64
N TYR A 529 -1.67 0.10 1.90
CA TYR A 529 -1.52 -1.31 1.57
C TYR A 529 -1.46 -2.12 2.87
N THR A 530 -2.26 -3.18 2.96
CA THR A 530 -2.22 -4.10 4.10
C THR A 530 -2.57 -5.53 3.68
N GLN A 531 -2.42 -6.48 4.58
CA GLN A 531 -2.67 -7.88 4.27
C GLN A 531 -4.11 -8.28 4.55
N THR A 532 -4.59 -7.98 5.75
CA THR A 532 -5.92 -8.39 6.22
C THR A 532 -6.63 -7.26 6.97
N LEU A 533 -7.93 -7.40 7.14
CA LEU A 533 -8.71 -6.51 8.01
C LEU A 533 -8.32 -6.71 9.48
N SER A 534 -7.99 -7.93 9.86
CA SER A 534 -7.56 -8.28 11.21
C SER A 534 -6.26 -7.58 11.63
N ASP A 535 -5.33 -7.32 10.69
CA ASP A 535 -4.10 -6.55 10.98
C ASP A 535 -4.45 -5.11 11.42
N ILE A 536 -5.44 -4.51 10.76
CA ILE A 536 -5.95 -3.18 11.13
C ILE A 536 -6.61 -3.22 12.51
N GLN A 537 -7.44 -4.24 12.75
CA GLN A 537 -8.17 -4.39 14.02
C GLN A 537 -7.22 -4.62 15.20
N ALA A 538 -6.22 -5.45 15.01
CA ALA A 538 -5.21 -5.75 16.03
C ALA A 538 -4.44 -4.49 16.48
N ARG A 539 -4.18 -3.56 15.55
CA ARG A 539 -3.45 -2.33 15.86
C ARG A 539 -4.32 -1.28 16.54
N ILE A 540 -5.58 -1.14 16.10
CA ILE A 540 -6.51 -0.12 16.64
C ILE A 540 -7.17 -0.58 17.95
N SER A 541 -7.21 -1.88 18.22
CA SER A 541 -7.89 -2.50 19.39
C SER A 541 -9.37 -2.08 19.56
N SER A 542 -10.00 -1.56 18.49
CA SER A 542 -11.38 -1.06 18.51
C SER A 542 -12.08 -1.28 17.18
N ALA A 543 -13.10 -2.14 17.14
CA ALA A 543 -13.88 -2.40 15.94
C ALA A 543 -14.58 -1.15 15.36
N PRO A 544 -15.16 -0.24 16.16
CA PRO A 544 -15.74 1.00 15.65
C PRO A 544 -14.70 1.92 14.98
N LYS A 545 -13.53 2.08 15.59
CA LYS A 545 -12.43 2.87 15.01
C LYS A 545 -11.91 2.25 13.71
N THR A 546 -11.83 0.91 13.64
CA THR A 546 -11.48 0.19 12.39
C THR A 546 -12.51 0.48 11.29
N GLY A 547 -13.79 0.40 11.62
CA GLY A 547 -14.87 0.74 10.69
C GLY A 547 -14.76 2.19 10.20
N GLN A 548 -14.41 3.13 11.08
CA GLN A 548 -14.18 4.53 10.73
C GLN A 548 -12.99 4.69 9.75
N VAL A 549 -11.87 4.01 10.01
CA VAL A 549 -10.70 4.07 9.13
C VAL A 549 -11.02 3.51 7.75
N VAL A 550 -11.57 2.29 7.71
CA VAL A 550 -11.88 1.60 6.44
C VAL A 550 -12.97 2.34 5.66
N GLY A 551 -13.96 2.90 6.36
CA GLY A 551 -15.06 3.66 5.74
C GLY A 551 -14.64 4.98 5.07
N ASN A 552 -13.44 5.48 5.36
CA ASN A 552 -12.90 6.69 4.72
C ASN A 552 -12.12 6.40 3.42
N PHE A 553 -11.98 5.16 3.03
CA PHE A 553 -11.38 4.78 1.75
C PHE A 553 -12.49 4.58 0.70
N ASN A 554 -12.64 5.53 -0.20
CA ASN A 554 -13.66 5.46 -1.26
C ASN A 554 -13.32 4.43 -2.34
N ASN A 555 -12.04 4.12 -2.52
CA ASN A 555 -11.57 3.16 -3.51
C ASN A 555 -10.99 1.94 -2.79
N LEU A 556 -11.45 0.75 -3.18
CA LEU A 556 -10.99 -0.51 -2.61
C LEU A 556 -10.43 -1.40 -3.72
N ILE A 557 -9.16 -1.79 -3.58
CA ILE A 557 -8.51 -2.75 -4.50
C ILE A 557 -8.15 -4.00 -3.70
N MET A 558 -8.70 -5.14 -4.07
CA MET A 558 -8.51 -6.40 -3.38
C MET A 558 -7.82 -7.41 -4.28
N LEU A 559 -6.56 -7.71 -3.97
CA LEU A 559 -5.84 -8.84 -4.53
C LEU A 559 -6.30 -10.12 -3.81
N ARG A 560 -5.59 -11.23 -4.03
CA ARG A 560 -5.92 -12.47 -3.32
C ARG A 560 -5.80 -12.29 -1.81
N VAL A 561 -6.87 -12.60 -1.11
CA VAL A 561 -6.94 -12.66 0.36
C VAL A 561 -7.25 -14.09 0.81
N ARG A 562 -7.00 -14.41 2.07
CA ARG A 562 -7.33 -15.74 2.63
C ARG A 562 -8.37 -15.66 3.73
N GLU A 563 -8.44 -14.55 4.41
CA GLU A 563 -9.39 -14.32 5.49
C GLU A 563 -10.76 -13.97 4.92
N THR A 564 -11.79 -14.66 5.37
CA THR A 564 -13.18 -14.47 4.91
C THR A 564 -13.70 -13.08 5.28
N ALA A 565 -13.42 -12.60 6.49
CA ALA A 565 -13.83 -11.26 6.94
C ALA A 565 -13.25 -10.15 6.06
N THR A 566 -11.99 -10.30 5.64
CA THR A 566 -11.36 -9.38 4.68
C THR A 566 -12.03 -9.43 3.31
N ALA A 567 -12.37 -10.63 2.81
CA ALA A 567 -13.06 -10.78 1.53
C ALA A 567 -14.49 -10.19 1.58
N GLU A 568 -15.18 -10.36 2.69
CA GLU A 568 -16.52 -9.83 2.92
C GLU A 568 -16.57 -8.29 2.92
N LEU A 569 -15.47 -7.61 3.23
CA LEU A 569 -15.39 -6.16 3.14
C LEU A 569 -15.76 -5.64 1.74
N LEU A 570 -15.39 -6.38 0.69
CA LEU A 570 -15.75 -6.04 -0.68
C LEU A 570 -17.10 -6.65 -1.07
N THR A 571 -17.31 -7.94 -0.78
CA THR A 571 -18.45 -8.68 -1.33
C THR A 571 -19.79 -8.28 -0.72
N LYS A 572 -19.82 -7.86 0.56
CA LYS A 572 -21.03 -7.35 1.23
C LYS A 572 -21.53 -6.01 0.69
N GLN A 573 -20.68 -5.27 -0.03
CA GLN A 573 -21.07 -4.01 -0.67
C GLN A 573 -21.71 -4.22 -2.06
N LEU A 574 -21.73 -5.46 -2.56
CA LEU A 574 -22.21 -5.77 -3.89
C LEU A 574 -23.67 -6.26 -3.88
N PRO A 575 -24.43 -5.92 -4.93
CA PRO A 575 -25.81 -6.41 -5.06
C PRO A 575 -25.87 -7.91 -5.32
N GLN A 576 -27.03 -8.49 -5.08
CA GLN A 576 -27.36 -9.83 -5.55
C GLN A 576 -27.82 -9.78 -7.01
N VAL A 577 -27.55 -10.86 -7.73
CA VAL A 577 -27.90 -11.02 -9.16
C VAL A 577 -28.50 -12.41 -9.40
N GLU A 578 -29.36 -12.47 -10.39
CA GLU A 578 -29.98 -13.71 -10.82
C GLU A 578 -29.02 -14.54 -11.69
N VAL A 579 -28.82 -15.80 -11.33
CA VAL A 579 -28.06 -16.78 -12.10
C VAL A 579 -28.96 -17.95 -12.46
N ARG A 580 -28.84 -18.42 -13.69
CA ARG A 580 -29.57 -19.58 -14.22
C ARG A 580 -28.68 -20.79 -14.17
N SER A 581 -29.17 -21.86 -13.55
CA SER A 581 -28.54 -23.16 -13.53
C SER A 581 -29.44 -24.20 -14.16
N ARG A 582 -28.83 -25.18 -14.83
CA ARG A 582 -29.54 -26.30 -15.44
C ARG A 582 -29.53 -27.45 -14.46
N GLN A 583 -30.69 -27.93 -14.07
CA GLN A 583 -30.86 -29.15 -13.26
C GLN A 583 -31.44 -30.23 -14.12
N VAL A 584 -30.74 -31.36 -14.20
CA VAL A 584 -31.22 -32.58 -14.86
C VAL A 584 -31.61 -33.57 -13.79
N SER A 585 -32.89 -33.89 -13.70
CA SER A 585 -33.39 -34.96 -12.83
C SER A 585 -33.72 -36.15 -13.70
N SER A 586 -33.11 -37.31 -13.41
CA SER A 586 -33.49 -38.59 -14.01
C SER A 586 -34.19 -39.43 -12.96
N GLY A 587 -35.38 -39.85 -13.25
CA GLY A 587 -36.13 -40.76 -12.44
C GLY A 587 -36.34 -42.08 -13.19
N VAL A 588 -36.21 -43.21 -12.49
CA VAL A 588 -36.58 -44.51 -12.99
C VAL A 588 -37.82 -44.90 -12.22
N THR A 589 -38.92 -45.12 -12.92
CA THR A 589 -40.17 -45.60 -12.31
C THR A 589 -40.28 -47.09 -12.60
N ASP A 590 -40.35 -47.86 -11.54
CA ASP A 590 -40.65 -49.30 -11.60
C ASP A 590 -42.15 -49.43 -11.61
N THR A 591 -42.71 -50.08 -12.64
CA THR A 591 -44.12 -50.34 -12.73
C THR A 591 -44.35 -51.81 -12.34
N PRO A 592 -45.14 -52.12 -11.26
CA PRO A 592 -45.41 -53.51 -10.84
C PRO A 592 -46.31 -54.12 -11.84
N GLY A 593 -45.79 -54.85 -12.83
CA GLY A 593 -46.62 -55.50 -13.81
C GLY A 593 -45.93 -56.14 -15.00
N GLY A 594 -44.64 -56.39 -15.02
CA GLY A 594 -44.00 -57.09 -16.13
C GLY A 594 -42.48 -57.04 -16.13
N ILE A 595 -41.88 -58.12 -16.58
CA ILE A 595 -40.43 -58.41 -16.50
C ILE A 595 -39.51 -57.44 -17.21
N ASN A 596 -40.01 -56.36 -17.86
CA ASN A 596 -39.18 -55.39 -18.62
C ASN A 596 -39.74 -53.94 -18.70
N SER A 597 -40.42 -53.42 -17.69
CA SER A 597 -41.02 -52.10 -17.79
C SER A 597 -40.35 -51.03 -16.87
N PHE A 598 -39.08 -50.79 -17.12
CA PHE A 598 -38.43 -49.58 -16.59
C PHE A 598 -38.71 -48.40 -17.52
N THR A 599 -39.40 -47.38 -17.01
CA THR A 599 -39.54 -46.10 -17.72
C THR A 599 -38.56 -45.14 -17.14
N SER A 600 -37.56 -44.75 -17.90
CA SER A 600 -36.65 -43.66 -17.51
C SER A 600 -37.25 -42.35 -17.97
N ASN A 601 -37.42 -41.42 -17.05
CA ASN A 601 -37.84 -40.04 -17.34
C ASN A 601 -36.70 -39.09 -17.01
N THR A 602 -36.25 -38.37 -18.02
CA THR A 602 -35.24 -37.31 -17.83
C THR A 602 -35.93 -35.95 -18.00
N ARG A 603 -35.98 -35.20 -16.92
CA ARG A 603 -36.53 -33.84 -16.92
C ARG A 603 -35.39 -32.81 -16.79
N GLU A 604 -35.31 -31.92 -17.75
CA GLU A 604 -34.45 -30.74 -17.72
C GLU A 604 -35.24 -29.55 -17.21
N GLN A 605 -34.73 -28.89 -16.17
CA GLN A 605 -35.33 -27.69 -15.60
C GLN A 605 -34.28 -26.61 -15.46
N VAL A 606 -34.62 -25.38 -15.86
CA VAL A 606 -33.83 -24.20 -15.63
C VAL A 606 -34.27 -23.58 -14.29
N ILE A 607 -33.38 -23.55 -13.33
CA ILE A 607 -33.59 -22.92 -12.03
C ILE A 607 -32.88 -21.58 -12.01
N THR A 608 -33.61 -20.57 -11.56
CA THR A 608 -33.04 -19.22 -11.31
C THR A 608 -32.80 -19.11 -9.81
N SER A 609 -31.58 -18.69 -9.42
CA SER A 609 -31.20 -18.47 -8.03
C SER A 609 -30.56 -17.09 -7.89
N ASN A 610 -30.82 -16.41 -6.77
CA ASN A 610 -30.16 -15.17 -6.41
C ASN A 610 -28.85 -15.48 -5.72
N VAL A 611 -27.76 -14.87 -6.23
CA VAL A 611 -26.41 -15.04 -5.72
C VAL A 611 -25.71 -13.66 -5.65
N PRO A 612 -24.72 -13.47 -4.77
CA PRO A 612 -23.96 -12.23 -4.77
C PRO A 612 -23.25 -12.03 -6.11
N LEU A 613 -23.15 -10.78 -6.57
CA LEU A 613 -22.47 -10.43 -7.83
C LEU A 613 -21.03 -10.99 -7.87
N LEU A 614 -20.36 -11.08 -6.72
CA LEU A 614 -19.08 -11.76 -6.54
C LEU A 614 -19.08 -12.50 -5.20
N ASP A 615 -18.73 -13.78 -5.23
CA ASP A 615 -18.59 -14.60 -4.02
C ASP A 615 -17.22 -14.38 -3.37
N THR A 616 -17.15 -14.49 -2.04
CA THR A 616 -15.91 -14.45 -1.25
C THR A 616 -14.90 -15.50 -1.71
N ALA A 617 -15.35 -16.69 -2.10
CA ALA A 617 -14.51 -17.75 -2.64
C ALA A 617 -13.71 -17.30 -3.88
N ALA A 618 -14.28 -16.45 -4.70
CA ALA A 618 -13.58 -15.91 -5.88
C ALA A 618 -12.35 -15.06 -5.50
N LEU A 619 -12.43 -14.27 -4.43
CA LEU A 619 -11.32 -13.47 -3.92
C LEU A 619 -10.19 -14.33 -3.32
N ILE A 620 -10.56 -15.41 -2.64
CA ILE A 620 -9.61 -16.37 -2.07
C ILE A 620 -8.86 -17.13 -3.18
N GLN A 621 -9.53 -17.41 -4.28
CA GLN A 621 -9.00 -18.16 -5.41
C GLN A 621 -8.37 -17.32 -6.51
N LEU A 622 -8.17 -16.02 -6.30
CA LEU A 622 -7.53 -15.14 -7.28
C LEU A 622 -6.10 -15.60 -7.61
N PRO A 623 -5.70 -15.61 -8.88
CA PRO A 623 -4.30 -15.73 -9.26
C PRO A 623 -3.48 -14.54 -8.79
N LYS A 624 -2.15 -14.75 -8.60
CA LYS A 624 -1.21 -13.65 -8.32
C LYS A 624 -1.24 -12.60 -9.44
N GLY A 625 -1.13 -11.34 -9.08
CA GLY A 625 -1.16 -10.22 -10.03
C GLY A 625 -2.55 -9.91 -10.59
N GLN A 626 -3.60 -10.42 -9.96
CA GLN A 626 -4.98 -10.10 -10.29
C GLN A 626 -5.70 -9.52 -9.08
N ALA A 627 -6.64 -8.61 -9.34
CA ALA A 627 -7.43 -7.95 -8.31
C ALA A 627 -8.89 -7.80 -8.74
N PHE A 628 -9.76 -7.62 -7.77
CA PHE A 628 -11.02 -6.93 -7.93
C PHE A 628 -10.92 -5.53 -7.32
N ALA A 629 -11.51 -4.55 -7.97
CA ALA A 629 -11.51 -3.18 -7.47
C ALA A 629 -12.91 -2.60 -7.49
N LEU A 630 -13.28 -1.95 -6.40
CA LEU A 630 -14.50 -1.17 -6.28
C LEU A 630 -14.12 0.30 -6.43
N LEU A 631 -14.49 0.90 -7.56
CA LEU A 631 -14.07 2.22 -8.00
C LEU A 631 -15.26 3.07 -8.40
N GLU A 632 -15.07 4.38 -8.48
CA GLU A 632 -16.03 5.32 -9.08
C GLU A 632 -17.47 5.11 -8.60
N GLY A 633 -17.70 5.20 -7.29
CA GLY A 633 -19.04 5.08 -6.72
C GLY A 633 -19.62 3.65 -6.75
N GLY A 634 -18.80 2.64 -6.62
CA GLY A 634 -19.23 1.25 -6.44
C GLY A 634 -19.21 0.40 -7.69
N GLN A 635 -18.53 0.80 -8.75
CA GLN A 635 -18.32 -0.03 -9.92
C GLN A 635 -17.28 -1.12 -9.65
N LEU A 636 -17.67 -2.37 -9.83
CA LEU A 636 -16.77 -3.51 -9.67
C LEU A 636 -15.97 -3.76 -10.95
N TRP A 637 -14.65 -3.74 -10.83
CA TRP A 637 -13.72 -4.02 -11.91
C TRP A 637 -12.86 -5.25 -11.61
N LYS A 638 -12.65 -6.10 -12.59
CA LYS A 638 -11.66 -7.17 -12.57
C LYS A 638 -10.39 -6.68 -13.24
N ILE A 639 -9.25 -6.74 -12.53
CA ILE A 639 -7.99 -6.15 -12.97
C ILE A 639 -6.90 -7.24 -13.04
N ARG A 640 -6.03 -7.09 -14.03
CA ARG A 640 -4.78 -7.83 -14.18
C ARG A 640 -3.62 -6.86 -14.26
N LEU A 641 -2.69 -6.97 -13.30
CA LEU A 641 -1.49 -6.16 -13.23
C LEU A 641 -0.49 -6.57 -14.31
N PRO A 642 0.27 -5.65 -14.90
CA PRO A 642 1.34 -5.96 -15.81
C PRO A 642 2.52 -6.63 -15.06
N LEU A 643 3.13 -7.65 -15.69
CA LEU A 643 4.41 -8.17 -15.22
C LEU A 643 5.50 -7.15 -15.54
N PRO A 644 6.38 -6.81 -14.59
CA PRO A 644 7.51 -5.93 -14.87
C PRO A 644 8.52 -6.63 -15.77
N VAL A 645 8.98 -5.90 -16.75
CA VAL A 645 10.11 -6.32 -17.62
C VAL A 645 11.22 -5.33 -17.41
N ALA A 646 12.44 -5.84 -17.21
CA ALA A 646 13.63 -5.00 -17.11
C ALA A 646 13.82 -4.19 -18.40
N ASP A 647 14.08 -2.91 -18.25
CA ASP A 647 14.42 -2.04 -19.38
C ASP A 647 15.93 -2.15 -19.64
N LYS A 648 16.29 -2.59 -20.83
CA LYS A 648 17.71 -2.74 -21.23
C LYS A 648 18.44 -1.39 -21.28
N HIS A 649 17.70 -0.30 -21.51
CA HIS A 649 18.26 1.06 -21.62
C HIS A 649 18.26 1.82 -20.29
N SER A 650 17.80 1.20 -19.24
CA SER A 650 17.73 1.76 -17.90
C SER A 650 17.81 0.64 -16.87
N PRO A 651 19.01 0.12 -16.64
CA PRO A 651 19.20 -0.92 -15.62
C PRO A 651 18.91 -0.33 -14.22
N LEU A 652 18.26 -1.13 -13.39
CA LEU A 652 18.15 -0.82 -11.96
C LEU A 652 19.52 -1.02 -11.31
N PRO A 653 19.84 -0.25 -10.24
CA PRO A 653 21.02 -0.54 -9.43
C PRO A 653 21.03 -2.00 -8.97
N GLY A 654 22.17 -2.66 -9.09
CA GLY A 654 22.30 -4.07 -8.72
C GLY A 654 22.12 -4.30 -7.21
N SER A 655 22.58 -3.34 -6.40
CA SER A 655 22.50 -3.37 -4.94
C SER A 655 22.17 -1.99 -4.37
N VAL A 656 21.82 -1.93 -3.09
CA VAL A 656 21.65 -0.66 -2.37
C VAL A 656 23.01 0.01 -2.16
N ALA A 657 24.11 -0.74 -2.04
CA ALA A 657 25.45 -0.18 -1.97
C ALA A 657 25.81 0.60 -3.24
N GLN A 658 25.52 0.05 -4.43
CA GLN A 658 25.70 0.77 -5.68
C GLN A 658 24.82 2.01 -5.79
N LEU A 659 23.58 1.93 -5.29
CA LEU A 659 22.69 3.09 -5.18
C LEU A 659 23.32 4.16 -4.29
N ALA A 660 23.89 3.75 -3.15
CA ALA A 660 24.56 4.65 -2.21
C ALA A 660 25.74 5.39 -2.87
N GLU A 661 26.59 4.65 -3.58
CA GLU A 661 27.72 5.25 -4.32
C GLU A 661 27.21 6.29 -5.34
N TRP A 662 26.16 6.00 -6.08
CA TRP A 662 25.60 6.93 -7.05
C TRP A 662 24.98 8.17 -6.39
N MET A 663 24.34 8.01 -5.25
CA MET A 663 23.78 9.14 -4.49
C MET A 663 24.88 10.01 -3.91
N GLN A 664 25.95 9.43 -3.35
CA GLN A 664 27.09 10.17 -2.81
C GLN A 664 27.88 10.92 -3.89
N ALA A 665 28.16 10.25 -5.02
CA ALA A 665 28.84 10.89 -6.18
C ALA A 665 28.07 12.13 -6.65
N ARG A 666 26.74 12.04 -6.67
CA ARG A 666 25.89 13.15 -7.07
C ARG A 666 25.88 14.30 -6.05
N GLN A 667 25.86 13.99 -4.75
CA GLN A 667 25.93 15.00 -3.70
C GLN A 667 27.27 15.76 -3.77
N GLN A 668 28.35 15.12 -4.21
CA GLN A 668 29.68 15.71 -4.42
C GLN A 668 29.82 16.45 -5.76
N GLY A 669 28.74 16.53 -6.57
CA GLY A 669 28.76 17.24 -7.86
C GLY A 669 29.57 16.59 -8.96
N GLN A 670 29.91 15.30 -8.82
CA GLN A 670 30.57 14.54 -9.88
C GLN A 670 29.56 14.18 -10.99
N PRO A 671 29.85 14.43 -12.28
CA PRO A 671 28.99 14.02 -13.38
C PRO A 671 28.96 12.49 -13.48
N GLU A 672 27.79 11.94 -13.79
CA GLU A 672 27.58 10.51 -14.04
C GLU A 672 28.43 9.97 -15.20
#